data_a995de7ec0ce087da273779344d811f6
#
_entry.id   a995de7ec0ce087da273779344d811f6
#
_cell.length_a   1.000
_cell.length_b   1.000
_cell.length_c   1.000
_cell.angle_alpha   90.00
_cell.angle_beta   90.00
_cell.angle_gamma   90.00
#
_symmetry.space_group_name_H-M   'P 1'
#
loop_
_entity.id
_entity.type
_entity.pdbx_description
1 polymer ?
#
loop_
_entity_poly.entity_id
_entity_poly.type
_entity_poly.pdbx_seq_one_letter_code
_entity_poly.pdbx_strand_id
1 'polypeptide(L)'
;MRLLTKHILPPIIFLLLLLLPAGALAVDTQTLADSLQARYVPFSSAWSPRVKVKQVRVNGSNITVRTNGVLGGVVFTPSELTAMRKQVSLWVLGHPRGKVSIYTNKYELSELIPDRLQRRKSKYPHYDWATPTTANPTKGALADRRIALWASHGTYYNHAREGWIWQRATLWNTVEDLYSIEYARLVVTMLENAGATVLQPRPSLNDPQAWETGESGLPRWTEGARYWLEHIGFADTVWNKYDGEDDYKADLQCRGLWVNYLTGGSRSNPAAEGLSMPIDLCLALHTDGYDAGNDTTIIGTLAIYTDHDEDGNKHFPNGISRQVSRDLADYVQTQLVEDIRLTMAPEWTRRQLHNANYCESRYPLVPSLLLEILSHKNMADMRYGLDPRFRFIAARAIYKGVLRYLCGADAVVQPLPIREVAIDYANGAWQLSWQPVADTLEASAMPTHYEIYRRNGDATDWKLIATTKATQARIEAAQGVKTDFYVVAVNDGGQSLPSAVVSAYLSAKGDTSPALIVDAFDEVYGPEWFADSLRAGIVPGSYAVEEGYTVAYIGDQWDFDRQSPWRDDDNCGWGMCYRDHQGTRTIGNTRDYAAQHGKVFANNDISYISRTGRRLPPDLSAYSMIDLITGKNRQPLADTTIAALGNYVEAGGHLLVSGSYLGNSFAPIGHYRLQASRATRSGIIRWHSTDTLHRHNASTDTLPPLTPQRQTFHLETRPNDRQLFAEAPEGICPADIEATRLGLYEDMRVGIGVARESALGGKTIILAFPIEAVQEWQSLLQQIINQLTPYN
;
A
#
# COMPACT_ATOMS: atom_id res chain seq x y z
N MET A 1 16.15 21.37 10.49
CA MET A 1 16.36 22.84 10.65
C MET A 1 15.30 23.53 9.78
N ARG A 2 14.13 23.85 10.36
CA ARG A 2 12.98 24.46 9.61
C ARG A 2 13.25 25.92 9.37
N LEU A 3 13.27 26.33 8.10
CA LEU A 3 13.33 27.74 7.67
C LEU A 3 12.00 28.42 7.98
N LEU A 4 12.01 29.32 8.94
CA LEU A 4 10.97 30.31 9.20
C LEU A 4 11.05 31.40 8.11
N THR A 5 10.25 31.29 7.07
CA THR A 5 10.02 32.42 6.17
C THR A 5 9.08 33.42 6.85
N LYS A 6 9.63 34.57 7.17
CA LYS A 6 8.90 35.76 7.63
C LYS A 6 8.08 36.31 6.47
N HIS A 7 6.76 36.14 6.52
CA HIS A 7 5.86 36.97 5.73
C HIS A 7 5.40 38.14 6.58
N ILE A 8 5.88 39.32 6.23
CA ILE A 8 5.46 40.61 6.78
C ILE A 8 4.14 40.97 6.13
N LEU A 9 3.04 41.05 6.92
CA LEU A 9 1.76 41.57 6.51
C LEU A 9 1.79 43.11 6.45
N PRO A 10 1.07 43.74 5.53
CA PRO A 10 1.11 45.19 5.36
C PRO A 10 0.54 45.95 6.56
N PRO A 11 1.13 47.09 6.92
CA PRO A 11 0.88 47.82 8.19
C PRO A 11 -0.47 48.55 8.28
N ILE A 12 -1.35 48.43 7.29
CA ILE A 12 -2.58 49.27 7.23
C ILE A 12 -3.70 48.80 8.18
N ILE A 13 -3.73 47.52 8.61
CA ILE A 13 -4.74 47.02 9.54
C ILE A 13 -4.33 47.27 11.02
N PHE A 14 -3.09 47.60 11.28
CA PHE A 14 -2.54 47.83 12.60
C PHE A 14 -3.01 49.19 13.17
N LEU A 15 -3.42 50.16 12.33
CA LEU A 15 -3.75 51.51 12.76
C LEU A 15 -5.21 51.67 13.25
N LEU A 16 -6.12 50.75 12.89
CA LEU A 16 -7.54 50.85 13.27
C LEU A 16 -7.87 50.29 14.66
N LEU A 17 -6.96 49.50 15.26
CA LEU A 17 -7.14 48.90 16.59
C LEU A 17 -6.43 49.67 17.73
N LEU A 18 -5.61 50.67 17.39
CA LEU A 18 -4.90 51.55 18.37
C LEU A 18 -5.69 52.75 18.81
N LEU A 19 -6.91 52.97 18.32
CA LEU A 19 -7.75 54.15 18.61
C LEU A 19 -9.01 53.85 19.43
N LEU A 20 -9.09 52.71 20.13
CA LEU A 20 -10.21 52.46 21.05
C LEU A 20 -9.78 52.75 22.49
N PRO A 21 -10.47 53.65 23.22
CA PRO A 21 -10.14 53.94 24.62
C PRO A 21 -10.42 52.74 25.53
N ALA A 22 -9.63 52.59 26.56
CA ALA A 22 -9.77 51.59 27.61
C ALA A 22 -11.05 51.86 28.42
N GLY A 23 -12.21 51.54 27.89
CA GLY A 23 -13.51 51.64 28.56
C GLY A 23 -14.49 50.70 27.87
N ALA A 24 -14.81 49.64 28.55
CA ALA A 24 -15.97 48.73 28.39
C ALA A 24 -16.82 48.92 27.14
N LEU A 25 -16.32 48.65 25.96
CA LEU A 25 -17.12 48.32 24.79
C LEU A 25 -17.35 46.81 24.82
N ALA A 26 -18.60 46.37 24.95
CA ALA A 26 -19.02 45.01 24.71
C ALA A 26 -18.76 44.74 23.24
N VAL A 27 -17.55 44.29 22.88
CA VAL A 27 -17.26 43.80 21.52
C VAL A 27 -18.17 42.60 21.32
N ASP A 28 -19.00 42.68 20.31
CA ASP A 28 -19.85 41.55 19.93
C ASP A 28 -19.01 40.28 19.74
N THR A 29 -19.45 39.22 20.40
CA THR A 29 -18.73 37.92 20.37
C THR A 29 -18.51 37.40 18.96
N GLN A 30 -19.44 37.72 18.05
CA GLN A 30 -19.31 37.28 16.63
C GLN A 30 -18.21 38.08 15.91
N THR A 31 -18.18 39.41 16.09
CA THR A 31 -17.12 40.25 15.50
C THR A 31 -15.72 39.82 15.98
N LEU A 32 -15.61 39.47 17.24
CA LEU A 32 -14.35 38.97 17.83
C LEU A 32 -13.99 37.57 17.25
N ALA A 33 -15.00 36.70 17.10
CA ALA A 33 -14.84 35.39 16.51
C ALA A 33 -14.37 35.47 15.04
N ASP A 34 -14.99 36.36 14.26
CA ASP A 34 -14.65 36.59 12.86
C ASP A 34 -13.23 37.17 12.71
N SER A 35 -12.84 38.07 13.60
CA SER A 35 -11.48 38.65 13.65
C SER A 35 -10.44 37.58 14.01
N LEU A 36 -10.74 36.70 14.95
CA LEU A 36 -9.86 35.56 15.28
C LEU A 36 -9.81 34.54 14.14
N GLN A 37 -10.95 34.27 13.49
CA GLN A 37 -11.01 33.36 12.33
C GLN A 37 -10.09 33.87 11.23
N ALA A 38 -10.18 35.14 10.85
CA ALA A 38 -9.34 35.73 9.81
C ALA A 38 -7.83 35.69 10.14
N ARG A 39 -7.47 35.72 11.43
CA ARG A 39 -6.09 35.71 11.92
C ARG A 39 -5.52 34.33 12.26
N TYR A 40 -6.37 33.31 12.26
CA TYR A 40 -5.94 31.93 12.56
C TYR A 40 -5.19 31.27 11.40
N VAL A 41 -5.31 31.85 10.21
CA VAL A 41 -4.69 31.38 8.96
C VAL A 41 -3.17 31.13 9.04
N PRO A 42 -2.36 31.83 9.88
CA PRO A 42 -0.90 31.66 9.87
C PRO A 42 -0.38 30.42 10.61
N PHE A 43 -1.17 29.74 11.42
CA PHE A 43 -0.65 28.69 12.31
C PHE A 43 -0.50 27.31 11.68
N SER A 44 -1.21 27.05 10.59
CA SER A 44 -1.04 25.84 9.79
C SER A 44 -1.68 26.04 8.42
N SER A 45 -0.90 26.03 7.36
CA SER A 45 -1.37 26.24 5.99
C SER A 45 -2.46 25.24 5.55
N ALA A 46 -2.43 24.02 6.06
CA ALA A 46 -3.37 22.97 5.69
C ALA A 46 -4.71 23.03 6.46
N TRP A 47 -4.73 23.58 7.67
CA TRP A 47 -5.87 23.54 8.60
C TRP A 47 -6.67 24.81 8.67
N SER A 48 -6.02 25.94 8.44
CA SER A 48 -6.58 27.27 8.66
C SER A 48 -7.91 27.55 7.96
N PRO A 49 -8.18 27.13 6.73
CA PRO A 49 -9.45 27.41 6.06
C PRO A 49 -10.65 26.68 6.69
N ARG A 50 -10.39 25.60 7.43
CA ARG A 50 -11.43 24.73 8.01
C ARG A 50 -11.74 25.07 9.47
N VAL A 51 -10.86 25.79 10.15
CA VAL A 51 -11.07 26.19 11.55
C VAL A 51 -12.13 27.29 11.59
N LYS A 52 -13.21 27.06 12.34
CA LYS A 52 -14.26 28.06 12.59
C LYS A 52 -14.30 28.42 14.06
N VAL A 53 -14.10 29.69 14.36
CA VAL A 53 -14.29 30.21 15.71
C VAL A 53 -15.78 30.39 15.94
N LYS A 54 -16.35 29.64 16.90
CA LYS A 54 -17.77 29.64 17.22
C LYS A 54 -18.13 30.68 18.26
N GLN A 55 -17.21 30.94 19.19
CA GLN A 55 -17.48 31.86 20.32
C GLN A 55 -16.17 32.37 20.91
N VAL A 56 -16.16 33.63 21.30
CA VAL A 56 -15.13 34.21 22.16
C VAL A 56 -15.82 34.88 23.36
N ARG A 57 -15.36 34.57 24.55
CA ARG A 57 -15.80 35.20 25.80
C ARG A 57 -14.59 35.82 26.47
N VAL A 58 -14.78 37.08 26.95
CA VAL A 58 -13.77 37.83 27.70
C VAL A 58 -14.34 38.19 29.07
N ASN A 59 -13.59 37.83 30.12
CA ASN A 59 -13.94 38.20 31.49
C ASN A 59 -12.66 38.69 32.20
N GLY A 60 -12.46 40.00 32.23
CA GLY A 60 -11.22 40.62 32.68
C GLY A 60 -10.03 40.15 31.80
N SER A 61 -9.03 39.57 32.42
CA SER A 61 -7.87 38.99 31.71
C SER A 61 -8.08 37.56 31.20
N ASN A 62 -9.23 36.94 31.48
CA ASN A 62 -9.53 35.57 31.04
C ASN A 62 -10.26 35.61 29.68
N ILE A 63 -9.72 34.88 28.72
CA ILE A 63 -10.27 34.74 27.36
C ILE A 63 -10.60 33.29 27.13
N THR A 64 -11.83 32.99 26.72
CA THR A 64 -12.25 31.66 26.30
C THR A 64 -12.62 31.69 24.82
N VAL A 65 -11.93 30.91 24.01
CA VAL A 65 -12.21 30.74 22.59
C VAL A 65 -12.78 29.35 22.37
N ARG A 66 -13.91 29.25 21.66
CA ARG A 66 -14.50 27.98 21.25
C ARG A 66 -14.45 27.86 19.72
N THR A 67 -13.91 26.75 19.20
CA THR A 67 -13.80 26.47 17.78
C THR A 67 -14.63 25.23 17.41
N ASN A 68 -14.75 24.96 16.10
CA ASN A 68 -15.21 23.65 15.63
C ASN A 68 -14.18 22.56 15.97
N GLY A 69 -14.48 21.29 15.61
CA GLY A 69 -13.65 20.13 15.93
C GLY A 69 -12.26 20.06 15.24
N VAL A 70 -12.01 20.92 14.25
CA VAL A 70 -10.82 20.82 13.40
C VAL A 70 -9.51 20.90 14.18
N LEU A 71 -9.40 21.78 15.17
CA LEU A 71 -8.19 21.88 15.99
C LEU A 71 -7.92 20.63 16.85
N GLY A 72 -8.94 19.83 17.11
CA GLY A 72 -8.77 18.52 17.77
C GLY A 72 -7.97 17.52 16.95
N GLY A 73 -7.93 17.69 15.63
CA GLY A 73 -7.11 16.89 14.72
C GLY A 73 -5.67 17.40 14.56
N VAL A 74 -5.29 18.53 15.19
CA VAL A 74 -3.93 19.08 15.06
C VAL A 74 -3.09 18.66 16.25
N VAL A 75 -1.86 18.23 16.02
CA VAL A 75 -0.88 17.95 17.06
C VAL A 75 -0.15 19.24 17.40
N PHE A 76 -0.39 19.77 18.58
CA PHE A 76 0.31 20.94 19.08
C PHE A 76 1.43 20.53 20.03
N THR A 77 2.57 21.22 19.91
CA THR A 77 3.57 21.23 20.98
C THR A 77 3.15 22.24 22.08
N PRO A 78 3.63 22.09 23.32
CA PRO A 78 3.40 23.07 24.39
C PRO A 78 3.84 24.50 24.01
N SER A 79 4.93 24.61 23.23
CA SER A 79 5.45 25.91 22.75
C SER A 79 4.52 26.56 21.73
N GLU A 80 4.00 25.80 20.78
CA GLU A 80 3.04 26.27 19.77
C GLU A 80 1.72 26.73 20.44
N LEU A 81 1.18 25.92 21.36
CA LEU A 81 -0.01 26.33 22.10
C LEU A 81 0.23 27.59 22.94
N THR A 82 1.41 27.72 23.56
CA THR A 82 1.80 28.92 24.31
C THR A 82 1.88 30.14 23.40
N ALA A 83 2.47 30.01 22.22
CA ALA A 83 2.55 31.07 21.21
C ALA A 83 1.16 31.49 20.74
N MET A 84 0.29 30.50 20.45
CA MET A 84 -1.09 30.71 20.05
C MET A 84 -1.89 31.46 21.13
N ARG A 85 -1.77 31.07 22.41
CA ARG A 85 -2.42 31.73 23.53
C ARG A 85 -1.93 33.18 23.69
N LYS A 86 -0.63 33.42 23.59
CA LYS A 86 -0.06 34.80 23.64
C LYS A 86 -0.60 35.66 22.51
N GLN A 87 -0.67 35.10 21.29
CA GLN A 87 -1.19 35.82 20.12
C GLN A 87 -2.67 36.16 20.25
N VAL A 88 -3.51 35.25 20.74
CA VAL A 88 -4.94 35.49 21.03
C VAL A 88 -5.08 36.56 22.10
N SER A 89 -4.28 36.52 23.17
CA SER A 89 -4.28 37.54 24.21
C SER A 89 -3.93 38.92 23.67
N LEU A 90 -2.88 38.99 22.82
CA LEU A 90 -2.47 40.23 22.15
C LEU A 90 -3.58 40.80 21.27
N TRP A 91 -4.27 39.97 20.50
CA TRP A 91 -5.37 40.42 19.64
C TRP A 91 -6.61 40.92 20.41
N VAL A 92 -6.90 40.29 21.55
CA VAL A 92 -8.13 40.55 22.31
C VAL A 92 -7.92 41.67 23.34
N LEU A 93 -6.78 41.68 24.05
CA LEU A 93 -6.49 42.57 25.16
C LEU A 93 -5.42 43.64 24.83
N GLY A 94 -4.79 43.59 23.66
CA GLY A 94 -3.68 44.48 23.30
C GLY A 94 -2.34 44.15 24.01
N HIS A 95 -2.29 43.09 24.83
CA HIS A 95 -1.08 42.65 25.51
C HIS A 95 -1.05 41.13 25.68
N PRO A 96 0.15 40.47 25.79
CA PRO A 96 0.26 39.00 25.80
C PRO A 96 0.05 38.36 27.18
N ARG A 97 -0.49 39.06 28.17
CA ARG A 97 -0.59 38.59 29.58
C ARG A 97 -1.94 38.00 29.94
N GLY A 98 -2.87 37.90 28.98
CA GLY A 98 -4.19 37.30 29.23
C GLY A 98 -4.09 35.80 29.48
N LYS A 99 -4.99 35.28 30.31
CA LYS A 99 -5.14 33.85 30.52
C LYS A 99 -6.12 33.30 29.46
N VAL A 100 -5.59 32.61 28.47
CA VAL A 100 -6.36 32.13 27.31
C VAL A 100 -6.59 30.62 27.39
N SER A 101 -7.87 30.22 27.29
CA SER A 101 -8.28 28.83 27.12
C SER A 101 -8.93 28.67 25.75
N ILE A 102 -8.45 27.72 24.96
CA ILE A 102 -8.95 27.45 23.60
C ILE A 102 -9.56 26.05 23.60
N TYR A 103 -10.85 25.99 23.28
CA TYR A 103 -11.62 24.75 23.19
C TYR A 103 -11.91 24.36 21.76
N THR A 104 -11.72 23.08 21.45
CA THR A 104 -12.21 22.45 20.25
C THR A 104 -13.26 21.41 20.65
N ASN A 105 -14.49 21.59 20.19
CA ASN A 105 -15.65 20.88 20.75
C ASN A 105 -15.69 21.03 22.29
N LYS A 106 -15.62 19.93 23.06
CA LYS A 106 -15.66 19.91 24.53
C LYS A 106 -14.29 19.96 25.21
N TYR A 107 -13.20 19.79 24.47
CA TYR A 107 -11.84 19.67 25.02
C TYR A 107 -11.07 20.98 24.94
N GLU A 108 -10.32 21.30 25.98
CA GLU A 108 -9.30 22.34 25.90
C GLU A 108 -8.06 21.84 25.16
N LEU A 109 -7.45 22.68 24.32
CA LEU A 109 -6.31 22.23 23.48
C LEU A 109 -5.11 21.69 24.29
N SER A 110 -4.91 22.17 25.51
CA SER A 110 -3.87 21.64 26.40
C SER A 110 -4.11 20.20 26.84
N GLU A 111 -5.36 19.75 26.85
CA GLU A 111 -5.70 18.36 27.17
C GLU A 111 -5.38 17.41 25.99
N LEU A 112 -5.25 17.96 24.79
CA LEU A 112 -4.99 17.21 23.55
C LEU A 112 -3.52 17.21 23.14
N ILE A 113 -2.63 17.89 23.88
CA ILE A 113 -1.19 17.80 23.62
C ILE A 113 -0.71 16.42 24.03
N PRO A 114 -0.08 15.67 23.12
CA PRO A 114 0.52 14.38 23.44
C PRO A 114 1.49 14.45 24.62
N ASP A 115 1.40 13.51 25.55
CA ASP A 115 2.24 13.52 26.75
C ASP A 115 3.74 13.48 26.42
N ARG A 116 4.13 12.76 25.35
CA ARG A 116 5.51 12.72 24.83
C ARG A 116 6.07 14.09 24.41
N LEU A 117 5.20 15.03 24.02
CA LEU A 117 5.58 16.37 23.62
C LEU A 117 5.62 17.36 24.80
N GLN A 118 5.05 16.99 25.95
CA GLN A 118 4.92 17.89 27.09
C GLN A 118 6.21 18.06 27.92
N ARG A 119 7.28 17.32 27.65
CA ARG A 119 8.51 17.28 28.46
C ARG A 119 8.27 17.09 29.97
N ARG A 120 7.09 16.68 30.34
CA ARG A 120 6.80 16.24 31.71
C ARG A 120 7.34 14.82 31.82
N LYS A 121 7.96 14.48 32.96
CA LYS A 121 8.01 13.08 33.34
C LYS A 121 6.59 12.60 33.25
N SER A 122 6.35 11.66 32.36
CA SER A 122 5.01 11.10 32.15
C SER A 122 4.42 10.85 33.53
N LYS A 123 3.16 11.28 33.77
CA LYS A 123 2.43 10.95 34.99
C LYS A 123 2.31 9.43 35.14
N TYR A 124 2.52 8.78 34.05
CA TYR A 124 2.57 7.34 33.91
C TYR A 124 4.01 6.97 33.53
N PRO A 125 4.81 6.33 34.42
CA PRO A 125 6.18 5.99 34.13
C PRO A 125 6.25 5.18 32.84
N HIS A 126 7.24 5.49 32.02
CA HIS A 126 7.60 4.66 30.86
C HIS A 126 7.84 3.25 31.36
N TYR A 127 7.11 2.34 30.82
CA TYR A 127 6.65 1.15 31.44
C TYR A 127 7.73 0.10 31.54
N ASP A 128 7.94 -0.37 32.72
CA ASP A 128 8.21 -1.78 32.99
C ASP A 128 7.17 -2.76 32.41
N TRP A 129 6.25 -2.31 31.56
CA TRP A 129 5.36 -3.20 30.84
C TRP A 129 6.17 -4.05 29.87
N ALA A 130 6.90 -3.37 29.03
CA ALA A 130 7.86 -3.97 28.14
C ALA A 130 9.24 -3.84 28.78
N THR A 131 9.81 -4.91 29.28
CA THR A 131 11.21 -4.91 29.72
C THR A 131 12.06 -4.37 28.58
N PRO A 132 12.87 -3.31 28.78
CA PRO A 132 13.77 -2.83 27.74
C PRO A 132 14.65 -4.01 27.32
N THR A 133 14.46 -4.51 26.11
CA THR A 133 15.40 -5.43 25.53
C THR A 133 16.60 -4.60 25.09
N THR A 134 17.79 -4.97 25.54
CA THR A 134 19.00 -4.51 24.86
C THR A 134 18.86 -4.94 23.42
N ALA A 135 18.73 -3.95 22.51
CA ALA A 135 18.60 -4.21 21.09
C ALA A 135 19.66 -5.23 20.69
N ASN A 136 19.23 -6.38 20.23
CA ASN A 136 20.12 -7.33 19.59
C ASN A 136 20.20 -6.92 18.12
N PRO A 137 21.28 -6.28 17.65
CA PRO A 137 21.37 -5.76 16.31
C PRO A 137 21.20 -6.82 15.22
N THR A 138 21.32 -8.10 15.58
CA THR A 138 21.09 -9.21 14.64
C THR A 138 19.61 -9.62 14.52
N LYS A 139 18.71 -9.07 15.37
CA LYS A 139 17.30 -9.45 15.41
C LYS A 139 16.33 -8.29 15.15
N GLY A 140 16.82 -7.06 15.02
CA GLY A 140 16.00 -5.87 14.83
C GLY A 140 15.51 -5.20 16.12
N ALA A 141 14.97 -3.99 15.99
CA ALA A 141 14.63 -3.14 17.13
C ALA A 141 13.47 -3.65 18.00
N LEU A 142 12.60 -4.52 17.45
CA LEU A 142 11.49 -5.15 18.15
C LEU A 142 11.78 -6.61 18.58
N ALA A 143 13.06 -6.98 18.62
CA ALA A 143 13.46 -8.31 19.09
C ALA A 143 12.84 -8.61 20.47
N ASP A 144 12.36 -9.85 20.62
CA ASP A 144 11.70 -10.37 21.82
C ASP A 144 10.36 -9.69 22.20
N ARG A 145 9.82 -8.78 21.36
CA ARG A 145 8.48 -8.23 21.53
C ARG A 145 7.42 -9.19 20.98
N ARG A 146 6.27 -9.24 21.66
CA ARG A 146 5.10 -10.02 21.24
C ARG A 146 3.90 -9.11 21.10
N ILE A 147 3.32 -9.10 19.91
CA ILE A 147 2.23 -8.20 19.53
C ILE A 147 1.05 -9.05 19.07
N ALA A 148 -0.13 -8.83 19.67
CA ALA A 148 -1.36 -9.38 19.14
C ALA A 148 -1.95 -8.39 18.14
N LEU A 149 -2.25 -8.86 16.93
CA LEU A 149 -2.77 -7.99 15.86
C LEU A 149 -3.86 -8.70 15.08
N TRP A 150 -4.90 -7.98 14.68
CA TRP A 150 -5.93 -8.51 13.80
C TRP A 150 -6.46 -7.47 12.82
N ALA A 151 -6.85 -7.97 11.64
CA ALA A 151 -7.75 -7.29 10.73
C ALA A 151 -9.17 -7.30 11.29
N SER A 152 -9.98 -6.31 10.96
CA SER A 152 -11.25 -5.96 11.60
C SER A 152 -12.23 -7.13 11.77
N HIS A 153 -12.84 -7.54 10.69
CA HIS A 153 -14.03 -8.40 10.67
C HIS A 153 -13.82 -9.59 9.74
N GLY A 154 -14.87 -10.39 9.54
CA GLY A 154 -14.93 -11.49 8.60
C GLY A 154 -16.38 -11.92 8.43
N THR A 155 -16.62 -12.91 7.60
CA THR A 155 -17.97 -13.49 7.51
C THR A 155 -18.36 -14.20 8.81
N TYR A 156 -19.65 -14.20 9.11
CA TYR A 156 -20.23 -14.90 10.25
C TYR A 156 -21.56 -15.54 9.89
N TYR A 157 -21.96 -16.56 10.64
CA TYR A 157 -23.27 -17.17 10.49
C TYR A 157 -24.33 -16.31 11.19
N ASN A 158 -25.28 -15.79 10.41
CA ASN A 158 -26.39 -15.00 10.94
C ASN A 158 -27.59 -15.92 11.19
N HIS A 159 -27.88 -16.21 12.47
CA HIS A 159 -28.95 -17.13 12.85
C HIS A 159 -30.34 -16.63 12.43
N ALA A 160 -30.58 -15.33 12.41
CA ALA A 160 -31.85 -14.75 12.00
C ALA A 160 -32.11 -14.86 10.48
N ARG A 161 -31.04 -14.93 9.68
CA ARG A 161 -31.10 -15.10 8.22
C ARG A 161 -30.80 -16.53 7.76
N GLU A 162 -30.46 -17.41 8.71
CA GLU A 162 -30.03 -18.79 8.44
C GLU A 162 -28.95 -18.90 7.36
N GLY A 163 -27.93 -17.99 7.42
CA GLY A 163 -26.90 -17.95 6.39
C GLY A 163 -25.67 -17.13 6.76
N TRP A 164 -24.60 -17.31 5.97
CA TRP A 164 -23.34 -16.60 6.11
C TRP A 164 -23.41 -15.22 5.46
N ILE A 165 -22.98 -14.18 6.17
CA ILE A 165 -22.92 -12.81 5.67
C ILE A 165 -21.64 -12.12 6.13
N TRP A 166 -21.21 -11.08 5.40
CA TRP A 166 -20.17 -10.16 5.87
C TRP A 166 -20.65 -9.37 7.07
N GLN A 167 -19.77 -9.00 7.96
CA GLN A 167 -20.08 -8.11 9.08
C GLN A 167 -20.30 -6.68 8.62
N ARG A 168 -19.79 -6.31 7.45
CA ARG A 168 -19.93 -4.98 6.86
C ARG A 168 -20.48 -5.05 5.44
N ALA A 169 -21.08 -3.94 5.00
CA ALA A 169 -21.59 -3.82 3.64
C ALA A 169 -20.45 -3.64 2.63
N THR A 170 -20.66 -4.18 1.42
CA THR A 170 -19.73 -4.02 0.31
C THR A 170 -19.85 -2.64 -0.31
N LEU A 171 -18.70 -2.00 -0.59
CA LEU A 171 -18.60 -0.69 -1.24
C LEU A 171 -17.29 -0.59 -2.03
N TRP A 172 -17.27 0.17 -3.14
CA TRP A 172 -16.05 0.50 -3.87
C TRP A 172 -15.18 -0.72 -4.22
N ASN A 173 -15.78 -1.76 -4.79
CA ASN A 173 -15.12 -3.01 -5.16
C ASN A 173 -14.53 -3.81 -3.98
N THR A 174 -14.88 -3.49 -2.75
CA THR A 174 -14.33 -4.12 -1.54
C THR A 174 -15.34 -4.20 -0.38
N VAL A 175 -14.92 -4.78 0.71
CA VAL A 175 -15.59 -4.80 2.01
C VAL A 175 -14.55 -4.63 3.11
N GLU A 176 -14.90 -3.95 4.20
CA GLU A 176 -13.97 -3.74 5.32
C GLU A 176 -13.34 -5.04 5.82
N ASP A 177 -14.14 -6.10 5.91
CA ASP A 177 -13.77 -7.45 6.36
C ASP A 177 -12.56 -8.04 5.61
N LEU A 178 -12.37 -7.68 4.33
CA LEU A 178 -11.24 -8.11 3.50
C LEU A 178 -10.19 -7.01 3.34
N TYR A 179 -10.64 -5.77 3.20
CA TYR A 179 -9.78 -4.63 2.97
C TYR A 179 -8.80 -4.38 4.13
N SER A 180 -9.25 -4.57 5.38
CA SER A 180 -8.40 -4.44 6.57
C SER A 180 -7.28 -5.49 6.61
N ILE A 181 -7.44 -6.64 5.93
CA ILE A 181 -6.41 -7.69 5.82
C ILE A 181 -5.18 -7.16 5.09
N GLU A 182 -5.37 -6.29 4.08
CA GLU A 182 -4.25 -5.72 3.32
C GLU A 182 -3.33 -4.86 4.19
N TYR A 183 -3.89 -4.09 5.12
CA TYR A 183 -3.08 -3.36 6.09
C TYR A 183 -2.42 -4.29 7.10
N ALA A 184 -3.19 -5.24 7.65
CA ALA A 184 -2.68 -6.18 8.64
C ALA A 184 -1.49 -6.98 8.09
N ARG A 185 -1.59 -7.49 6.86
CA ARG A 185 -0.51 -8.23 6.18
C ARG A 185 0.79 -7.42 6.10
N LEU A 186 0.70 -6.16 5.69
CA LEU A 186 1.87 -5.29 5.58
C LEU A 186 2.44 -4.92 6.96
N VAL A 187 1.57 -4.58 7.94
CA VAL A 187 2.01 -4.23 9.30
C VAL A 187 2.67 -5.43 9.98
N VAL A 188 2.08 -6.62 9.88
CA VAL A 188 2.65 -7.87 10.42
C VAL A 188 4.04 -8.10 9.84
N THR A 189 4.18 -8.07 8.51
CA THR A 189 5.48 -8.25 7.86
C THR A 189 6.52 -7.25 8.35
N MET A 190 6.16 -5.97 8.50
CA MET A 190 7.10 -4.95 8.96
C MET A 190 7.49 -5.12 10.43
N LEU A 191 6.55 -5.52 11.29
CA LEU A 191 6.82 -5.81 12.70
C LEU A 191 7.73 -7.04 12.85
N GLU A 192 7.47 -8.10 12.09
CA GLU A 192 8.29 -9.32 12.08
C GLU A 192 9.69 -9.07 11.51
N ASN A 193 9.80 -8.28 10.44
CA ASN A 193 11.08 -7.85 9.89
C ASN A 193 11.89 -7.01 10.89
N ALA A 194 11.24 -6.33 11.82
CA ALA A 194 11.88 -5.64 12.94
C ALA A 194 12.16 -6.56 14.15
N GLY A 195 11.86 -7.85 14.07
CA GLY A 195 12.17 -8.85 15.07
C GLY A 195 11.05 -9.19 16.06
N ALA A 196 9.85 -8.61 15.90
CA ALA A 196 8.71 -8.95 16.75
C ALA A 196 8.13 -10.34 16.41
N THR A 197 7.52 -10.97 17.39
CA THR A 197 6.59 -12.08 17.16
C THR A 197 5.18 -11.53 17.11
N VAL A 198 4.50 -11.68 15.97
CA VAL A 198 3.12 -11.22 15.80
C VAL A 198 2.15 -12.38 15.82
N LEU A 199 1.14 -12.29 16.68
CA LEU A 199 0.12 -13.31 16.88
C LEU A 199 -1.21 -12.78 16.34
N GLN A 200 -1.95 -13.62 15.63
CA GLN A 200 -3.20 -13.25 14.98
C GLN A 200 -4.33 -14.23 15.33
N PRO A 201 -5.54 -13.77 15.71
CA PRO A 201 -6.71 -14.63 15.95
C PRO A 201 -7.46 -15.01 14.65
N ARG A 202 -7.00 -14.52 13.50
CA ARG A 202 -7.41 -14.94 12.16
C ARG A 202 -6.21 -15.55 11.44
N PRO A 203 -6.42 -16.46 10.46
CA PRO A 203 -5.29 -17.10 9.80
C PRO A 203 -4.49 -16.11 8.96
N SER A 204 -3.17 -16.27 8.97
CA SER A 204 -2.32 -15.55 8.01
C SER A 204 -2.54 -16.09 6.60
N LEU A 205 -2.53 -15.22 5.58
CA LEU A 205 -2.59 -15.64 4.16
C LEU A 205 -1.39 -16.48 3.72
N ASN A 206 -0.33 -16.54 4.53
CA ASN A 206 0.83 -17.41 4.31
C ASN A 206 0.61 -18.84 4.86
N ASP A 207 -0.44 -19.06 5.67
CA ASP A 207 -0.80 -20.37 6.16
C ASP A 207 -1.61 -21.12 5.08
N PRO A 208 -1.18 -22.31 4.62
CA PRO A 208 -1.95 -23.10 3.67
C PRO A 208 -3.39 -23.40 4.12
N GLN A 209 -3.62 -23.61 5.42
CA GLN A 209 -4.96 -23.87 5.97
C GLN A 209 -5.91 -22.67 5.85
N ALA A 210 -5.36 -21.46 5.72
CA ALA A 210 -6.16 -20.26 5.46
C ALA A 210 -6.98 -20.36 4.16
N TRP A 211 -6.43 -21.05 3.16
CA TRP A 211 -7.01 -21.21 1.82
C TRP A 211 -7.95 -22.41 1.68
N GLU A 212 -8.02 -23.27 2.70
CA GLU A 212 -9.02 -24.33 2.74
C GLU A 212 -10.43 -23.74 2.88
N THR A 213 -11.39 -24.45 2.32
CA THR A 213 -12.80 -24.08 2.47
C THR A 213 -13.22 -24.17 3.93
N GLY A 214 -13.72 -23.07 4.45
CA GLY A 214 -14.28 -22.96 5.79
C GLY A 214 -15.76 -23.35 5.87
N GLU A 215 -16.38 -23.04 6.99
CA GLU A 215 -17.81 -23.32 7.21
C GLU A 215 -18.73 -22.43 6.37
N SER A 216 -18.25 -21.24 5.98
CA SER A 216 -18.97 -20.32 5.10
C SER A 216 -19.08 -20.78 3.64
N GLY A 217 -18.34 -21.82 3.27
CA GLY A 217 -18.14 -22.21 1.87
C GLY A 217 -17.09 -21.38 1.13
N LEU A 218 -16.55 -20.35 1.77
CA LEU A 218 -15.40 -19.54 1.31
C LEU A 218 -14.12 -20.01 2.04
N PRO A 219 -12.92 -19.57 1.59
CA PRO A 219 -11.69 -19.85 2.33
C PRO A 219 -11.71 -19.34 3.78
N ARG A 220 -11.10 -20.07 4.72
CA ARG A 220 -11.13 -19.77 6.15
C ARG A 220 -10.63 -18.35 6.49
N TRP A 221 -9.72 -17.80 5.72
CA TRP A 221 -9.23 -16.44 5.96
C TRP A 221 -10.32 -15.36 5.77
N THR A 222 -11.43 -15.69 5.12
CA THR A 222 -12.58 -14.78 4.98
C THR A 222 -13.49 -14.75 6.20
N GLU A 223 -13.39 -15.78 7.04
CA GLU A 223 -14.25 -15.95 8.21
C GLU A 223 -13.79 -15.11 9.41
N GLY A 224 -14.71 -14.81 10.32
CA GLY A 224 -14.42 -14.14 11.58
C GLY A 224 -13.47 -14.92 12.47
N ALA A 225 -12.85 -14.22 13.42
CA ALA A 225 -11.81 -14.77 14.29
C ALA A 225 -12.28 -15.99 15.10
N ARG A 226 -13.56 -16.02 15.51
CA ARG A 226 -14.09 -17.11 16.31
C ARG A 226 -13.96 -18.48 15.64
N TYR A 227 -14.18 -18.56 14.32
CA TYR A 227 -14.13 -19.82 13.56
C TYR A 227 -12.70 -20.34 13.41
N TRP A 228 -11.73 -19.42 13.26
CA TRP A 228 -10.33 -19.81 13.23
C TRP A 228 -9.85 -20.29 14.61
N LEU A 229 -10.21 -19.58 15.68
CA LEU A 229 -9.85 -19.97 17.05
C LEU A 229 -10.45 -21.32 17.44
N GLU A 230 -11.68 -21.62 17.03
CA GLU A 230 -12.31 -22.95 17.14
C GLU A 230 -11.53 -24.00 16.36
N HIS A 231 -11.25 -23.74 15.08
CA HIS A 231 -10.54 -24.66 14.19
C HIS A 231 -9.15 -25.07 14.72
N ILE A 232 -8.38 -24.13 15.28
CA ILE A 232 -7.05 -24.40 15.83
C ILE A 232 -7.07 -24.88 17.29
N GLY A 233 -8.25 -25.11 17.85
CA GLY A 233 -8.44 -25.82 19.13
C GLY A 233 -8.30 -24.97 20.39
N PHE A 234 -8.59 -23.66 20.34
CA PHE A 234 -8.74 -22.87 21.55
C PHE A 234 -9.98 -23.31 22.35
N ALA A 235 -9.95 -23.09 23.67
CA ALA A 235 -11.07 -23.41 24.55
C ALA A 235 -12.32 -22.63 24.14
N ASP A 236 -13.49 -23.22 24.24
CA ASP A 236 -14.79 -22.62 23.89
C ASP A 236 -15.07 -21.31 24.65
N THR A 237 -14.60 -21.20 25.88
CA THR A 237 -14.66 -19.96 26.68
C THR A 237 -13.97 -18.77 26.01
N VAL A 238 -13.08 -19.00 25.04
CA VAL A 238 -12.39 -17.96 24.29
C VAL A 238 -13.24 -17.48 23.11
N TRP A 239 -13.83 -18.37 22.35
CA TRP A 239 -14.48 -18.07 21.09
C TRP A 239 -16.02 -18.20 21.07
N ASN A 240 -16.61 -18.89 22.07
CA ASN A 240 -18.05 -19.22 22.11
C ASN A 240 -18.79 -18.60 23.30
N LYS A 241 -18.50 -17.34 23.62
CA LYS A 241 -19.10 -16.65 24.78
C LYS A 241 -20.63 -16.65 24.83
N TYR A 242 -21.29 -16.86 23.71
CA TYR A 242 -22.75 -16.83 23.59
C TYR A 242 -23.37 -18.20 23.29
N ASP A 243 -22.64 -19.28 23.59
CA ASP A 243 -23.09 -20.67 23.44
C ASP A 243 -23.70 -21.00 22.05
N GLY A 244 -23.19 -20.34 21.00
CA GLY A 244 -23.65 -20.51 19.61
C GLY A 244 -24.92 -19.75 19.28
N GLU A 245 -25.42 -18.86 20.12
CA GLU A 245 -26.66 -18.10 19.86
C GLU A 245 -26.43 -16.78 19.09
N ASP A 246 -25.24 -16.19 19.21
CA ASP A 246 -24.92 -14.90 18.58
C ASP A 246 -23.45 -14.88 18.09
N ASP A 247 -23.22 -15.39 16.89
CA ASP A 247 -21.90 -15.49 16.31
C ASP A 247 -21.28 -14.12 16.04
N TYR A 248 -22.08 -13.10 15.71
CA TYR A 248 -21.59 -11.75 15.53
C TYR A 248 -20.96 -11.19 16.79
N LYS A 249 -21.66 -11.25 17.91
CA LYS A 249 -21.11 -10.77 19.19
C LYS A 249 -19.98 -11.65 19.69
N ALA A 250 -20.08 -12.97 19.51
CA ALA A 250 -19.00 -13.88 19.86
C ALA A 250 -17.71 -13.52 19.12
N ASP A 251 -17.77 -13.28 17.83
CA ASP A 251 -16.61 -12.90 17.02
C ASP A 251 -15.99 -11.56 17.46
N LEU A 252 -16.80 -10.53 17.71
CA LEU A 252 -16.30 -9.25 18.20
C LEU A 252 -15.56 -9.36 19.55
N GLN A 253 -16.01 -10.24 20.42
CA GLN A 253 -15.47 -10.35 21.78
C GLN A 253 -14.32 -11.35 21.90
N CYS A 254 -14.32 -12.42 21.08
CA CYS A 254 -13.31 -13.46 21.14
C CYS A 254 -11.89 -12.92 20.96
N ARG A 255 -11.69 -11.87 20.18
CA ARG A 255 -10.38 -11.26 19.91
C ARG A 255 -9.71 -10.75 21.20
N GLY A 256 -10.45 -9.99 22.01
CA GLY A 256 -9.97 -9.52 23.32
C GLY A 256 -9.84 -10.64 24.35
N LEU A 257 -10.79 -11.60 24.37
CA LEU A 257 -10.74 -12.77 25.25
C LEU A 257 -9.55 -13.68 24.90
N TRP A 258 -9.24 -13.83 23.62
CA TRP A 258 -8.08 -14.55 23.15
C TRP A 258 -6.77 -13.93 23.67
N VAL A 259 -6.62 -12.60 23.61
CA VAL A 259 -5.45 -11.89 24.18
C VAL A 259 -5.34 -12.20 25.67
N ASN A 260 -6.47 -12.17 26.40
CA ASN A 260 -6.46 -12.45 27.83
C ASN A 260 -6.08 -13.90 28.16
N TYR A 261 -6.51 -14.85 27.33
CA TYR A 261 -6.10 -16.25 27.45
C TYR A 261 -4.61 -16.44 27.15
N LEU A 262 -4.09 -15.77 26.11
CA LEU A 262 -2.64 -15.79 25.83
C LEU A 262 -1.84 -15.28 27.03
N THR A 263 -2.28 -14.18 27.65
CA THR A 263 -1.56 -13.51 28.75
C THR A 263 -1.82 -14.13 30.12
N GLY A 264 -2.85 -14.95 30.27
CA GLY A 264 -3.20 -15.57 31.56
C GLY A 264 -2.02 -16.31 32.18
N GLY A 265 -1.76 -16.08 33.49
CA GLY A 265 -0.58 -16.56 34.21
C GLY A 265 0.70 -15.75 33.96
N SER A 266 0.69 -14.76 33.08
CA SER A 266 1.83 -13.88 32.80
C SER A 266 1.88 -12.69 33.78
N ARG A 267 2.97 -11.89 33.70
CA ARG A 267 3.14 -10.67 34.50
C ARG A 267 2.00 -9.64 34.28
N SER A 268 1.45 -9.56 33.07
CA SER A 268 0.35 -8.66 32.75
C SER A 268 -0.99 -9.11 33.31
N ASN A 269 -1.18 -10.43 33.45
CA ASN A 269 -2.41 -11.05 33.90
C ASN A 269 -2.12 -12.25 34.85
N PRO A 270 -1.53 -12.01 36.02
CA PRO A 270 -0.93 -13.08 36.83
C PRO A 270 -1.93 -14.02 37.49
N ALA A 271 -3.18 -13.58 37.72
CA ALA A 271 -4.20 -14.35 38.44
C ALA A 271 -5.13 -15.16 37.55
N ALA A 272 -5.07 -14.96 36.21
CA ALA A 272 -5.92 -15.68 35.29
C ALA A 272 -5.24 -16.93 34.74
N GLU A 273 -6.02 -17.99 34.50
CA GLU A 273 -5.55 -19.15 33.74
C GLU A 273 -5.31 -18.81 32.27
N GLY A 274 -4.28 -19.40 31.67
CA GLY A 274 -3.96 -19.19 30.28
C GLY A 274 -2.57 -19.69 29.91
N LEU A 275 -2.01 -19.15 28.83
CA LEU A 275 -0.76 -19.60 28.23
C LEU A 275 0.49 -18.95 28.82
N SER A 276 0.37 -18.05 29.77
CA SER A 276 1.48 -17.32 30.43
C SER A 276 2.37 -16.57 29.43
N MET A 277 1.83 -16.18 28.27
CA MET A 277 2.57 -15.53 27.20
C MET A 277 2.58 -14.01 27.42
N PRO A 278 3.76 -13.38 27.58
CA PRO A 278 3.83 -11.93 27.77
C PRO A 278 3.56 -11.21 26.43
N ILE A 279 2.37 -10.69 26.23
CA ILE A 279 2.01 -9.82 25.12
C ILE A 279 2.28 -8.36 25.52
N ASP A 280 3.02 -7.61 24.69
CA ASP A 280 3.38 -6.22 24.95
C ASP A 280 2.23 -5.24 24.68
N LEU A 281 1.48 -5.47 23.61
CA LEU A 281 0.31 -4.68 23.22
C LEU A 281 -0.57 -5.44 22.21
N CYS A 282 -1.77 -4.91 21.96
CA CYS A 282 -2.60 -5.38 20.86
C CYS A 282 -3.12 -4.26 19.98
N LEU A 283 -3.32 -4.59 18.67
CA LEU A 283 -3.79 -3.70 17.63
C LEU A 283 -4.98 -4.33 16.91
N ALA A 284 -6.12 -3.63 16.88
CA ALA A 284 -7.25 -3.92 16.03
C ALA A 284 -7.23 -2.93 14.85
N LEU A 285 -7.04 -3.42 13.63
CA LEU A 285 -6.99 -2.59 12.43
C LEU A 285 -8.35 -2.60 11.74
N HIS A 286 -8.99 -1.44 11.69
CA HIS A 286 -10.33 -1.20 11.17
C HIS A 286 -10.36 -0.09 10.13
N THR A 287 -11.51 0.05 9.49
CA THR A 287 -11.87 1.23 8.70
C THR A 287 -13.27 1.69 9.08
N ASP A 288 -13.45 3.01 9.27
CA ASP A 288 -14.69 3.59 9.80
C ASP A 288 -15.83 3.62 8.75
N GLY A 289 -17.03 3.51 9.22
CA GLY A 289 -18.25 3.59 8.41
C GLY A 289 -18.86 4.99 8.28
N TYR A 290 -18.12 6.07 8.58
CA TYR A 290 -18.65 7.44 8.49
C TYR A 290 -18.54 7.99 7.06
N ASP A 291 -19.62 8.60 6.56
CA ASP A 291 -19.66 9.31 5.27
C ASP A 291 -19.81 10.81 5.50
N ALA A 292 -19.01 11.61 4.79
CA ALA A 292 -19.10 13.07 4.81
C ALA A 292 -20.28 13.63 3.99
N GLY A 293 -20.94 12.79 3.20
CA GLY A 293 -22.00 13.22 2.28
C GLY A 293 -21.50 14.02 1.07
N ASN A 294 -20.20 13.97 0.77
CA ASN A 294 -19.58 14.60 -0.40
C ASN A 294 -18.24 13.96 -0.75
N ASP A 295 -17.75 14.17 -1.98
CA ASP A 295 -16.57 13.50 -2.54
C ASP A 295 -15.23 14.12 -2.16
N THR A 296 -15.22 15.23 -1.45
CA THR A 296 -14.02 16.06 -1.23
C THR A 296 -13.55 16.12 0.20
N THR A 297 -14.44 15.86 1.16
CA THR A 297 -14.10 15.93 2.58
C THR A 297 -13.44 14.62 3.02
N ILE A 298 -12.19 14.71 3.42
CA ILE A 298 -11.44 13.57 4.01
C ILE A 298 -11.87 13.43 5.47
N ILE A 299 -12.38 12.25 5.82
CA ILE A 299 -12.71 11.87 7.21
C ILE A 299 -11.43 11.56 7.97
N GLY A 300 -10.53 10.80 7.36
CA GLY A 300 -9.22 10.51 7.90
C GLY A 300 -9.22 9.53 9.07
N THR A 301 -8.15 9.57 9.86
CA THR A 301 -7.83 8.55 10.86
C THR A 301 -8.42 8.84 12.24
N LEU A 302 -9.02 7.81 12.86
CA LEU A 302 -9.48 7.80 14.25
C LEU A 302 -8.77 6.71 15.04
N ALA A 303 -8.25 7.05 16.22
CA ALA A 303 -7.69 6.08 17.17
C ALA A 303 -8.57 5.99 18.43
N ILE A 304 -8.97 4.77 18.76
CA ILE A 304 -9.89 4.47 19.86
C ILE A 304 -9.14 3.69 20.93
N TYR A 305 -9.29 4.13 22.17
CA TYR A 305 -8.78 3.45 23.36
C TYR A 305 -9.85 3.40 24.44
N THR A 306 -9.67 2.55 25.45
CA THR A 306 -10.55 2.49 26.62
C THR A 306 -9.72 2.61 27.89
N ASP A 307 -10.05 3.59 28.75
CA ASP A 307 -9.32 3.89 29.98
C ASP A 307 -9.84 3.14 31.23
N HIS A 308 -10.79 2.21 31.04
CA HIS A 308 -11.37 1.36 32.09
C HIS A 308 -11.83 0.01 31.51
N ASP A 309 -11.95 -1.00 32.36
CA ASP A 309 -12.55 -2.29 32.01
C ASP A 309 -14.10 -2.30 32.23
N GLU A 310 -14.70 -3.49 32.14
CA GLU A 310 -16.15 -3.66 32.34
C GLU A 310 -16.61 -3.24 33.74
N ASP A 311 -15.76 -3.44 34.77
CA ASP A 311 -16.01 -3.12 36.16
C ASP A 311 -15.64 -1.67 36.51
N GLY A 312 -15.15 -0.89 35.56
CA GLY A 312 -14.72 0.49 35.75
C GLY A 312 -13.29 0.64 36.31
N ASN A 313 -12.49 -0.45 36.36
CA ASN A 313 -11.11 -0.41 36.83
C ASN A 313 -10.23 0.34 35.81
N LYS A 314 -9.49 1.34 36.29
CA LYS A 314 -8.59 2.18 35.47
C LYS A 314 -7.16 1.65 35.39
N HIS A 315 -6.93 0.48 35.91
CA HIS A 315 -5.62 -0.16 35.93
C HIS A 315 -5.73 -1.58 35.40
N PHE A 316 -4.67 -2.05 34.76
CA PHE A 316 -4.51 -3.45 34.42
C PHE A 316 -4.23 -4.28 35.71
N PRO A 317 -4.35 -5.62 35.68
CA PRO A 317 -4.14 -6.46 36.85
C PRO A 317 -2.76 -6.31 37.52
N ASN A 318 -1.76 -5.89 36.77
CA ASN A 318 -0.41 -5.60 37.29
C ASN A 318 -0.25 -4.18 37.89
N GLY A 319 -1.34 -3.42 38.01
CA GLY A 319 -1.37 -2.06 38.60
C GLY A 319 -0.98 -0.93 37.66
N ILE A 320 -0.66 -1.20 36.39
CA ILE A 320 -0.35 -0.16 35.40
C ILE A 320 -1.64 0.52 34.93
N SER A 321 -1.62 1.85 34.80
CA SER A 321 -2.77 2.61 34.32
C SER A 321 -3.11 2.27 32.88
N ARG A 322 -4.43 2.12 32.56
CA ARG A 322 -4.92 1.94 31.18
C ARG A 322 -4.71 3.17 30.28
N GLN A 323 -4.24 4.31 30.84
CA GLN A 323 -3.83 5.46 30.02
C GLN A 323 -2.65 5.15 29.08
N VAL A 324 -1.93 4.08 29.29
CA VAL A 324 -0.92 3.58 28.34
C VAL A 324 -1.52 3.21 26.99
N SER A 325 -2.77 2.80 26.95
CA SER A 325 -3.52 2.57 25.69
C SER A 325 -3.77 3.89 24.94
N ARG A 326 -4.01 4.99 25.67
CA ARG A 326 -4.11 6.33 25.08
C ARG A 326 -2.77 6.77 24.48
N ASP A 327 -1.67 6.51 25.16
CA ASP A 327 -0.34 6.85 24.66
C ASP A 327 -0.01 6.03 23.39
N LEU A 328 -0.32 4.72 23.38
CA LEU A 328 -0.21 3.90 22.18
C LEU A 328 -1.04 4.48 21.01
N ALA A 329 -2.29 4.84 21.28
CA ALA A 329 -3.19 5.43 20.29
C ALA A 329 -2.62 6.73 19.71
N ASP A 330 -2.04 7.58 20.57
CA ASP A 330 -1.43 8.84 20.15
C ASP A 330 -0.16 8.63 19.32
N TYR A 331 0.73 7.73 19.74
CA TYR A 331 1.93 7.42 18.97
C TYR A 331 1.60 6.93 17.55
N VAL A 332 0.70 5.97 17.44
CA VAL A 332 0.35 5.35 16.17
C VAL A 332 -0.43 6.33 15.27
N GLN A 333 -1.47 6.99 15.81
CA GLN A 333 -2.28 7.93 15.01
C GLN A 333 -1.45 9.13 14.54
N THR A 334 -0.62 9.69 15.40
CA THR A 334 0.22 10.84 15.04
C THR A 334 1.18 10.48 13.93
N GLN A 335 1.87 9.34 14.05
CA GLN A 335 2.81 8.88 13.04
C GLN A 335 2.10 8.64 11.70
N LEU A 336 0.95 7.96 11.74
CA LEU A 336 0.17 7.65 10.56
C LEU A 336 -0.25 8.92 9.81
N VAL A 337 -0.84 9.88 10.53
CA VAL A 337 -1.32 11.12 9.93
C VAL A 337 -0.18 11.99 9.41
N GLU A 338 0.94 12.08 10.13
CA GLU A 338 2.11 12.84 9.69
C GLU A 338 2.70 12.28 8.40
N ASP A 339 2.90 10.97 8.30
CA ASP A 339 3.45 10.34 7.11
C ASP A 339 2.54 10.50 5.90
N ILE A 340 1.23 10.30 6.06
CA ILE A 340 0.26 10.49 4.98
C ILE A 340 0.29 11.95 4.48
N ARG A 341 0.34 12.92 5.39
CA ARG A 341 0.39 14.35 5.04
C ARG A 341 1.65 14.73 4.27
N LEU A 342 2.76 14.16 4.66
CA LEU A 342 4.06 14.45 4.05
C LEU A 342 4.24 13.80 2.68
N THR A 343 3.47 12.76 2.36
CA THR A 343 3.70 11.94 1.17
C THR A 343 2.58 12.02 0.14
N MET A 344 1.30 11.98 0.56
CA MET A 344 0.19 11.81 -0.38
C MET A 344 -0.95 12.82 -0.19
N ALA A 345 -1.35 13.12 1.04
CA ALA A 345 -2.54 13.91 1.35
C ALA A 345 -2.26 14.94 2.44
N PRO A 346 -1.74 16.13 2.07
CA PRO A 346 -1.42 17.20 3.05
C PRO A 346 -2.60 17.60 3.95
N GLU A 347 -3.83 17.43 3.46
CA GLU A 347 -5.08 17.73 4.17
C GLU A 347 -5.63 16.53 4.96
N TRP A 348 -4.92 15.42 5.07
CA TRP A 348 -5.40 14.24 5.77
C TRP A 348 -5.82 14.56 7.20
N THR A 349 -7.03 14.16 7.60
CA THR A 349 -7.62 14.53 8.88
C THR A 349 -7.12 13.61 10.00
N ARG A 350 -6.52 14.22 11.04
CA ARG A 350 -6.35 13.56 12.33
C ARG A 350 -7.60 13.81 13.16
N ARG A 351 -8.37 12.77 13.41
CA ARG A 351 -9.53 12.86 14.32
C ARG A 351 -9.03 12.86 15.75
N GLN A 352 -9.85 13.36 16.65
CA GLN A 352 -9.53 13.36 18.07
C GLN A 352 -9.43 11.93 18.61
N LEU A 353 -8.45 11.66 19.47
CA LEU A 353 -8.37 10.40 20.21
C LEU A 353 -9.69 10.11 20.94
N HIS A 354 -10.23 8.93 20.75
CA HIS A 354 -11.57 8.59 21.22
C HIS A 354 -11.50 7.58 22.38
N ASN A 355 -11.81 8.06 23.59
CA ASN A 355 -12.03 7.16 24.73
C ASN A 355 -13.45 6.62 24.64
N ALA A 356 -13.59 5.37 24.20
CA ALA A 356 -14.89 4.75 23.97
C ALA A 356 -14.89 3.27 24.36
N ASN A 357 -16.07 2.80 24.73
CA ASN A 357 -16.27 1.49 25.30
C ASN A 357 -16.48 0.40 24.23
N TYR A 358 -15.43 0.14 23.41
CA TYR A 358 -15.43 -0.96 22.44
C TYR A 358 -14.81 -2.21 23.07
N CYS A 359 -15.35 -3.39 22.79
CA CYS A 359 -14.86 -4.65 23.36
C CYS A 359 -13.40 -4.92 22.98
N GLU A 360 -12.97 -4.59 21.78
CA GLU A 360 -11.61 -4.83 21.28
C GLU A 360 -10.56 -3.91 21.93
N SER A 361 -10.94 -2.76 22.48
CA SER A 361 -10.05 -1.88 23.24
C SER A 361 -10.22 -1.99 24.75
N ARG A 362 -11.35 -2.55 25.23
CA ARG A 362 -11.67 -2.69 26.66
C ARG A 362 -11.26 -4.04 27.26
N TYR A 363 -11.55 -5.16 26.55
CA TYR A 363 -11.31 -6.50 27.06
C TYR A 363 -9.84 -6.84 27.21
N PRO A 364 -8.94 -6.50 26.27
CA PRO A 364 -7.54 -6.86 26.45
C PRO A 364 -6.96 -6.31 27.75
N LEU A 365 -6.28 -7.20 28.49
CA LEU A 365 -5.57 -6.85 29.73
C LEU A 365 -4.11 -6.44 29.45
N VAL A 366 -3.88 -5.89 28.27
CA VAL A 366 -2.65 -5.28 27.80
C VAL A 366 -2.97 -3.96 27.10
N PRO A 367 -1.99 -3.05 26.88
CA PRO A 367 -2.21 -1.84 26.10
C PRO A 367 -2.85 -2.17 24.77
N SER A 368 -3.94 -1.50 24.44
CA SER A 368 -4.77 -1.81 23.29
C SER A 368 -5.17 -0.59 22.48
N LEU A 369 -5.18 -0.73 21.16
CA LEU A 369 -5.59 0.28 20.20
C LEU A 369 -6.54 -0.35 19.18
N LEU A 370 -7.72 0.26 19.00
CA LEU A 370 -8.54 0.09 17.81
C LEU A 370 -8.29 1.30 16.90
N LEU A 371 -7.77 1.02 15.72
CA LEU A 371 -7.36 2.05 14.76
C LEU A 371 -8.28 2.02 13.53
N GLU A 372 -9.08 3.07 13.37
CA GLU A 372 -9.82 3.36 12.15
C GLU A 372 -8.89 4.12 11.21
N ILE A 373 -8.27 3.42 10.27
CA ILE A 373 -7.23 3.98 9.40
C ILE A 373 -7.78 5.10 8.53
N LEU A 374 -8.96 4.88 7.95
CA LEU A 374 -9.72 5.79 7.09
C LEU A 374 -11.21 5.43 7.16
N SER A 375 -12.07 6.13 6.42
CA SER A 375 -13.47 5.74 6.28
C SER A 375 -13.74 5.02 4.96
N HIS A 376 -14.13 3.72 5.03
CA HIS A 376 -14.43 2.91 3.85
C HIS A 376 -15.73 3.32 3.13
N LYS A 377 -16.62 4.08 3.79
CA LYS A 377 -17.82 4.64 3.14
C LYS A 377 -17.53 5.95 2.42
N ASN A 378 -16.49 6.65 2.81
CA ASN A 378 -16.18 7.98 2.30
C ASN A 378 -15.33 7.93 1.03
N MET A 379 -15.89 8.38 -0.09
CA MET A 379 -15.20 8.36 -1.38
C MET A 379 -13.85 9.10 -1.36
N ALA A 380 -13.77 10.25 -0.67
CA ALA A 380 -12.53 11.01 -0.58
C ALA A 380 -11.40 10.25 0.12
N ASP A 381 -11.73 9.43 1.13
CA ASP A 381 -10.77 8.56 1.81
C ASP A 381 -10.38 7.36 0.93
N MET A 382 -11.37 6.72 0.29
CA MET A 382 -11.14 5.49 -0.48
C MET A 382 -10.38 5.73 -1.78
N ARG A 383 -10.37 6.95 -2.32
CA ARG A 383 -9.47 7.33 -3.43
C ARG A 383 -7.99 7.13 -3.07
N TYR A 384 -7.64 7.34 -1.79
CA TYR A 384 -6.32 7.00 -1.26
C TYR A 384 -6.29 5.52 -0.85
N GLY A 385 -7.31 5.06 -0.14
CA GLY A 385 -7.35 3.72 0.45
C GLY A 385 -7.14 2.59 -0.56
N LEU A 386 -7.72 2.68 -1.75
CA LEU A 386 -7.54 1.68 -2.81
C LEU A 386 -6.22 1.85 -3.60
N ASP A 387 -5.39 2.82 -3.24
CA ASP A 387 -4.04 2.94 -3.80
C ASP A 387 -3.05 2.10 -2.97
N PRO A 388 -2.38 1.11 -3.54
CA PRO A 388 -1.42 0.27 -2.82
C PRO A 388 -0.24 1.07 -2.23
N ARG A 389 0.09 2.23 -2.81
CA ARG A 389 1.12 3.14 -2.27
C ARG A 389 0.68 3.74 -0.94
N PHE A 390 -0.57 4.14 -0.83
CA PHE A 390 -1.15 4.63 0.42
C PHE A 390 -1.16 3.53 1.49
N ARG A 391 -1.55 2.29 1.13
CA ARG A 391 -1.54 1.16 2.07
C ARG A 391 -0.15 0.87 2.61
N PHE A 392 0.88 0.92 1.74
CA PHE A 392 2.27 0.77 2.18
C PHE A 392 2.69 1.87 3.15
N ILE A 393 2.40 3.15 2.84
CA ILE A 393 2.72 4.29 3.70
C ILE A 393 2.00 4.17 5.05
N ALA A 394 0.72 3.85 5.04
CA ALA A 394 -0.08 3.69 6.25
C ALA A 394 0.45 2.54 7.13
N ALA A 395 0.73 1.37 6.54
CA ALA A 395 1.27 0.24 7.27
C ALA A 395 2.66 0.54 7.87
N ARG A 396 3.54 1.21 7.10
CA ARG A 396 4.86 1.63 7.58
C ARG A 396 4.75 2.64 8.71
N ALA A 397 3.81 3.57 8.64
CA ALA A 397 3.57 4.55 9.70
C ALA A 397 3.02 3.90 10.99
N ILE A 398 2.10 2.92 10.86
CA ILE A 398 1.61 2.13 12.00
C ILE A 398 2.79 1.39 12.66
N TYR A 399 3.61 0.69 11.87
CA TYR A 399 4.84 0.05 12.37
C TYR A 399 5.74 1.04 13.11
N LYS A 400 6.02 2.21 12.55
CA LYS A 400 6.84 3.24 13.20
C LYS A 400 6.23 3.76 14.49
N GLY A 401 4.91 3.94 14.53
CA GLY A 401 4.20 4.35 15.73
C GLY A 401 4.35 3.33 16.86
N VAL A 402 4.19 2.03 16.55
CA VAL A 402 4.40 0.92 17.49
C VAL A 402 5.87 0.84 17.94
N LEU A 403 6.80 0.94 17.01
CA LEU A 403 8.24 0.94 17.29
C LEU A 403 8.60 2.04 18.28
N ARG A 404 8.13 3.26 18.04
CA ARG A 404 8.40 4.42 18.91
C ARG A 404 7.72 4.32 20.28
N TYR A 405 6.55 3.72 20.33
CA TYR A 405 5.87 3.45 21.59
C TYR A 405 6.66 2.47 22.46
N LEU A 406 7.17 1.39 21.86
CA LEU A 406 7.89 0.33 22.58
C LEU A 406 9.36 0.65 22.88
N CYS A 407 10.03 1.36 21.98
CA CYS A 407 11.49 1.55 22.00
C CYS A 407 11.94 3.02 22.17
N GLY A 408 10.98 3.98 22.15
CA GLY A 408 11.29 5.41 22.29
C GLY A 408 11.44 6.13 20.93
N ALA A 409 11.55 7.47 21.02
CA ALA A 409 11.53 8.33 19.84
C ALA A 409 12.73 8.15 18.89
N ASP A 410 13.86 7.71 19.43
CA ASP A 410 15.11 7.53 18.71
C ASP A 410 15.31 6.12 18.16
N ALA A 411 14.26 5.28 18.21
CA ALA A 411 14.31 3.91 17.70
C ALA A 411 14.66 3.89 16.19
N VAL A 412 15.56 3.00 15.82
CA VAL A 412 16.01 2.84 14.43
C VAL A 412 14.90 2.17 13.62
N VAL A 413 14.55 2.77 12.50
CA VAL A 413 13.54 2.26 11.58
C VAL A 413 14.21 1.36 10.54
N GLN A 414 13.57 0.22 10.20
CA GLN A 414 14.06 -0.67 9.15
C GLN A 414 14.17 0.04 7.79
N PRO A 415 15.10 -0.36 6.89
CA PRO A 415 15.26 0.27 5.58
C PRO A 415 14.04 0.11 4.67
N LEU A 416 13.96 0.93 3.62
CA LEU A 416 13.06 0.71 2.49
C LEU A 416 13.60 -0.42 1.58
N PRO A 417 12.71 -1.12 0.84
CA PRO A 417 13.14 -2.14 -0.11
C PRO A 417 13.98 -1.53 -1.23
N ILE A 418 14.92 -2.32 -1.71
CA ILE A 418 15.78 -1.98 -2.84
C ILE A 418 14.96 -1.99 -4.12
N ARG A 419 15.24 -1.08 -5.05
CA ARG A 419 14.45 -0.98 -6.29
C ARG A 419 15.19 -1.45 -7.53
N GLU A 420 16.42 -1.03 -7.76
CA GLU A 420 17.14 -1.35 -8.98
C GLU A 420 18.16 -2.45 -8.70
N VAL A 421 17.86 -3.67 -9.09
CA VAL A 421 18.79 -4.81 -9.01
C VAL A 421 19.18 -5.22 -10.42
N ALA A 422 20.47 -5.47 -10.64
CA ALA A 422 20.99 -5.92 -11.93
C ALA A 422 22.00 -7.06 -11.74
N ILE A 423 22.04 -7.95 -12.72
CA ILE A 423 23.07 -8.98 -12.87
C ILE A 423 23.86 -8.66 -14.14
N ASP A 424 25.18 -8.65 -14.02
CA ASP A 424 26.11 -8.68 -15.13
C ASP A 424 26.95 -9.96 -15.03
N TYR A 425 27.58 -10.39 -16.13
CA TYR A 425 28.48 -11.56 -16.13
C TYR A 425 29.91 -11.15 -16.46
N ALA A 426 30.83 -11.43 -15.57
CA ALA A 426 32.23 -11.16 -15.79
C ALA A 426 33.16 -12.16 -15.05
N ASN A 427 34.21 -12.60 -15.71
CA ASN A 427 35.23 -13.43 -15.09
C ASN A 427 34.68 -14.71 -14.41
N GLY A 428 33.74 -15.39 -15.06
CA GLY A 428 33.15 -16.65 -14.57
C GLY A 428 32.16 -16.46 -13.39
N ALA A 429 31.67 -15.25 -13.15
CA ALA A 429 30.80 -14.96 -12.01
C ALA A 429 29.70 -13.97 -12.37
N TRP A 430 28.58 -14.10 -11.65
CA TRP A 430 27.54 -13.09 -11.60
C TRP A 430 28.01 -11.88 -10.80
N GLN A 431 27.85 -10.70 -11.37
CA GLN A 431 28.10 -9.41 -10.71
C GLN A 431 26.73 -8.79 -10.39
N LEU A 432 26.25 -9.00 -9.17
CA LEU A 432 25.04 -8.36 -8.70
C LEU A 432 25.34 -6.93 -8.31
N SER A 433 24.46 -6.00 -8.65
CA SER A 433 24.51 -4.62 -8.20
C SER A 433 23.10 -4.10 -7.91
N TRP A 434 22.99 -3.14 -6.98
CA TRP A 434 21.70 -2.57 -6.58
C TRP A 434 21.84 -1.16 -6.05
N GLN A 435 20.71 -0.45 -5.93
CA GLN A 435 20.69 0.89 -5.35
C GLN A 435 19.83 0.94 -4.09
N PRO A 436 20.35 1.42 -2.96
CA PRO A 436 19.56 1.64 -1.76
C PRO A 436 18.57 2.77 -2.00
N VAL A 437 17.40 2.67 -1.38
CA VAL A 437 16.38 3.71 -1.41
C VAL A 437 16.50 4.53 -0.12
N ALA A 438 16.74 5.83 -0.27
CA ALA A 438 16.74 6.74 0.87
C ALA A 438 15.29 6.99 1.33
N ASP A 439 15.03 6.80 2.64
CA ASP A 439 13.77 7.20 3.24
C ASP A 439 13.79 8.69 3.60
N THR A 440 13.02 9.49 2.89
CA THR A 440 12.96 10.94 3.10
C THR A 440 12.27 11.33 4.41
N LEU A 441 11.54 10.41 5.03
CA LEU A 441 10.84 10.61 6.30
C LEU A 441 11.68 10.14 7.50
N GLU A 442 12.63 9.22 7.28
CA GLU A 442 13.34 8.52 8.34
C GLU A 442 14.85 8.43 8.09
N ALA A 443 15.59 9.36 8.63
CA ALA A 443 17.05 9.37 8.50
C ALA A 443 17.73 8.12 9.11
N SER A 444 17.11 7.49 10.10
CA SER A 444 17.60 6.26 10.72
C SER A 444 17.45 5.01 9.85
N ALA A 445 16.62 5.07 8.79
CA ALA A 445 16.30 3.92 7.93
C ALA A 445 17.39 3.60 6.88
N MET A 446 18.59 4.18 6.99
CA MET A 446 19.69 3.85 6.08
C MET A 446 20.20 2.43 6.30
N PRO A 447 20.41 1.65 5.24
CA PRO A 447 21.00 0.32 5.35
C PRO A 447 22.44 0.38 5.91
N THR A 448 22.78 -0.58 6.77
CA THR A 448 24.15 -0.82 7.22
C THR A 448 24.83 -1.96 6.45
N HIS A 449 24.04 -2.86 5.93
CA HIS A 449 24.47 -4.00 5.10
C HIS A 449 23.29 -4.56 4.29
N TYR A 450 23.58 -5.54 3.44
CA TYR A 450 22.64 -6.21 2.56
C TYR A 450 22.79 -7.72 2.67
N GLU A 451 21.69 -8.41 2.59
CA GLU A 451 21.59 -9.87 2.54
C GLU A 451 21.16 -10.30 1.14
N ILE A 452 21.88 -11.26 0.56
CA ILE A 452 21.61 -11.77 -0.78
C ILE A 452 21.06 -13.19 -0.67
N TYR A 453 19.88 -13.36 -1.22
CA TYR A 453 19.17 -14.64 -1.26
C TYR A 453 19.19 -15.21 -2.67
N ARG A 454 19.31 -16.53 -2.75
CA ARG A 454 19.39 -17.29 -4.02
C ARG A 454 18.46 -18.50 -4.00
N ARG A 455 17.86 -18.78 -5.14
CA ARG A 455 17.30 -20.11 -5.47
C ARG A 455 17.77 -20.57 -6.84
N ASN A 456 17.87 -21.87 -7.06
CA ASN A 456 18.35 -22.48 -8.29
C ASN A 456 17.27 -23.32 -8.94
N GLY A 457 17.18 -23.27 -10.28
CA GLY A 457 16.24 -24.06 -11.07
C GLY A 457 14.79 -23.83 -10.67
N ASP A 458 14.07 -24.90 -10.38
CA ASP A 458 12.67 -24.89 -9.95
C ASP A 458 12.50 -24.96 -8.41
N ALA A 459 13.58 -24.73 -7.64
CA ALA A 459 13.50 -24.71 -6.19
C ALA A 459 12.52 -23.61 -5.73
N THR A 460 11.73 -23.92 -4.70
CA THR A 460 10.82 -22.95 -4.07
C THR A 460 11.50 -22.15 -2.96
N ASP A 461 12.51 -22.76 -2.31
CA ASP A 461 13.13 -22.22 -1.10
C ASP A 461 14.27 -21.27 -1.45
N TRP A 462 14.25 -20.13 -0.82
CA TRP A 462 15.30 -19.13 -0.86
C TRP A 462 16.36 -19.38 0.20
N LYS A 463 17.64 -19.25 -0.16
CA LYS A 463 18.77 -19.43 0.76
C LYS A 463 19.58 -18.15 0.85
N LEU A 464 19.84 -17.66 2.06
CA LEU A 464 20.84 -16.63 2.31
C LEU A 464 22.22 -17.18 1.93
N ILE A 465 22.89 -16.52 0.97
CA ILE A 465 24.20 -16.97 0.46
C ILE A 465 25.33 -16.00 0.75
N ALA A 466 25.02 -14.73 0.99
CA ALA A 466 26.05 -13.72 1.27
C ALA A 466 25.46 -12.55 2.04
N THR A 467 26.31 -11.88 2.81
CA THR A 467 26.05 -10.60 3.46
C THR A 467 27.19 -9.63 3.09
N THR A 468 26.84 -8.40 2.72
CA THR A 468 27.82 -7.40 2.30
C THR A 468 27.44 -5.97 2.72
N LYS A 469 28.42 -5.12 2.95
CA LYS A 469 28.19 -3.68 3.16
C LYS A 469 28.22 -2.88 1.85
N ALA A 470 28.75 -3.48 0.78
CA ALA A 470 28.77 -2.86 -0.54
C ALA A 470 27.42 -3.02 -1.24
N THR A 471 27.13 -2.16 -2.20
CA THR A 471 25.96 -2.23 -3.08
C THR A 471 26.17 -3.12 -4.30
N GLN A 472 27.07 -4.07 -4.18
CA GLN A 472 27.43 -5.05 -5.20
C GLN A 472 27.97 -6.32 -4.55
N ALA A 473 27.86 -7.43 -5.27
CA ALA A 473 28.40 -8.72 -4.85
C ALA A 473 28.82 -9.58 -6.05
N ARG A 474 29.88 -10.37 -5.86
CA ARG A 474 30.33 -11.36 -6.83
C ARG A 474 29.88 -12.75 -6.35
N ILE A 475 29.15 -13.47 -7.18
CA ILE A 475 28.64 -14.84 -6.92
C ILE A 475 29.11 -15.75 -8.04
N GLU A 476 29.68 -16.90 -7.73
CA GLU A 476 30.10 -17.88 -8.75
C GLU A 476 28.90 -18.32 -9.61
N ALA A 477 29.10 -18.30 -10.92
CA ALA A 477 28.11 -18.71 -11.90
C ALA A 477 28.22 -20.21 -12.16
N ALA A 478 27.11 -20.90 -12.15
CA ALA A 478 27.01 -22.30 -12.54
C ALA A 478 26.43 -22.41 -13.95
N GLN A 479 27.14 -23.08 -14.84
CA GLN A 479 26.71 -23.33 -16.20
C GLN A 479 25.57 -24.37 -16.25
N GLY A 480 24.56 -24.15 -17.07
CA GLY A 480 23.40 -25.01 -17.20
C GLY A 480 22.40 -24.91 -16.04
N VAL A 481 22.58 -23.94 -15.12
CA VAL A 481 21.71 -23.75 -13.95
C VAL A 481 21.09 -22.36 -13.95
N LYS A 482 19.76 -22.30 -14.11
CA LYS A 482 19.00 -21.05 -13.87
C LYS A 482 19.16 -20.65 -12.41
N THR A 483 19.49 -19.39 -12.16
CA THR A 483 19.70 -18.88 -10.81
C THR A 483 18.93 -17.57 -10.61
N ASP A 484 18.12 -17.51 -9.57
CA ASP A 484 17.35 -16.33 -9.18
C ASP A 484 17.92 -15.70 -7.92
N PHE A 485 17.85 -14.37 -7.83
CA PHE A 485 18.31 -13.61 -6.68
C PHE A 485 17.31 -12.53 -6.29
N TYR A 486 17.23 -12.26 -4.99
CA TYR A 486 16.74 -11.00 -4.45
C TYR A 486 17.68 -10.50 -3.35
N VAL A 487 17.58 -9.22 -3.02
CA VAL A 487 18.41 -8.56 -2.03
C VAL A 487 17.52 -7.88 -0.98
N VAL A 488 17.92 -7.99 0.29
CA VAL A 488 17.26 -7.35 1.43
C VAL A 488 18.23 -6.32 2.03
N ALA A 489 17.76 -5.11 2.26
CA ALA A 489 18.50 -4.09 3.00
C ALA A 489 18.28 -4.26 4.50
N VAL A 490 19.32 -4.13 5.30
CA VAL A 490 19.30 -4.40 6.75
C VAL A 490 20.00 -3.29 7.53
N ASN A 491 19.45 -2.98 8.71
CA ASN A 491 20.07 -2.14 9.73
C ASN A 491 19.66 -2.61 11.14
N ASP A 492 20.01 -1.88 12.18
CA ASP A 492 19.65 -2.21 13.57
C ASP A 492 18.13 -2.18 13.83
N GLY A 493 17.35 -1.51 12.96
CA GLY A 493 15.88 -1.50 12.98
C GLY A 493 15.24 -2.77 12.46
N GLY A 494 15.95 -3.52 11.63
CA GLY A 494 15.47 -4.77 11.03
C GLY A 494 15.76 -4.88 9.54
N GLN A 495 15.03 -5.75 8.87
CA GLN A 495 15.11 -6.04 7.45
C GLN A 495 14.07 -5.23 6.64
N SER A 496 14.41 -4.83 5.43
CA SER A 496 13.43 -4.33 4.45
C SER A 496 12.54 -5.46 3.92
N LEU A 497 11.48 -5.10 3.19
CA LEU A 497 10.87 -6.05 2.25
C LEU A 497 11.90 -6.46 1.19
N PRO A 498 11.77 -7.65 0.57
CA PRO A 498 12.66 -8.09 -0.52
C PRO A 498 12.63 -7.13 -1.72
N SER A 499 13.72 -7.06 -2.45
CA SER A 499 13.73 -6.46 -3.79
C SER A 499 12.91 -7.28 -4.78
N ALA A 500 12.68 -6.74 -5.98
CA ALA A 500 12.29 -7.54 -7.12
C ALA A 500 13.33 -8.64 -7.43
N VAL A 501 12.87 -9.71 -8.07
CA VAL A 501 13.71 -10.88 -8.40
C VAL A 501 14.41 -10.66 -9.72
N VAL A 502 15.74 -10.81 -9.72
CA VAL A 502 16.56 -10.92 -10.93
C VAL A 502 16.97 -12.36 -11.16
N SER A 503 17.19 -12.71 -12.40
CA SER A 503 17.48 -14.08 -12.84
C SER A 503 18.60 -14.11 -13.88
N ALA A 504 19.36 -15.19 -13.90
CA ALA A 504 20.43 -15.41 -14.88
C ALA A 504 20.63 -16.90 -15.20
N TYR A 505 21.14 -17.15 -16.40
CA TYR A 505 21.46 -18.47 -16.89
C TYR A 505 22.62 -18.42 -17.85
N LEU A 506 23.54 -19.38 -17.77
CA LEU A 506 24.58 -19.63 -18.76
C LEU A 506 24.29 -20.93 -19.50
N SER A 507 24.19 -20.87 -20.81
CA SER A 507 24.00 -22.04 -21.65
C SER A 507 25.11 -23.09 -21.44
N ALA A 508 24.71 -24.35 -21.42
CA ALA A 508 25.65 -25.46 -21.36
C ALA A 508 26.57 -25.53 -22.60
N LYS A 509 26.16 -24.92 -23.70
CA LYS A 509 26.92 -24.87 -24.97
C LYS A 509 27.97 -23.74 -25.04
N GLY A 510 27.85 -22.73 -24.13
CA GLY A 510 28.81 -21.64 -24.02
C GLY A 510 28.56 -20.52 -25.03
N ASP A 511 27.43 -19.83 -24.93
CA ASP A 511 27.13 -18.65 -25.75
C ASP A 511 28.04 -17.47 -25.38
N THR A 512 28.44 -16.71 -26.40
CA THR A 512 29.35 -15.54 -26.23
C THR A 512 28.60 -14.24 -25.98
N SER A 513 27.30 -14.16 -26.30
CA SER A 513 26.50 -12.95 -26.16
C SER A 513 25.12 -13.30 -25.53
N PRO A 514 24.92 -13.02 -24.25
CA PRO A 514 23.66 -13.34 -23.56
C PRO A 514 22.50 -12.45 -24.05
N ALA A 515 21.26 -12.89 -23.84
CA ALA A 515 20.11 -12.03 -23.91
C ALA A 515 20.04 -11.15 -22.63
N LEU A 516 19.42 -9.96 -22.74
CA LEU A 516 19.14 -9.08 -21.62
C LEU A 516 17.63 -9.03 -21.37
N ILE A 517 17.17 -9.47 -20.19
CA ILE A 517 15.78 -9.30 -19.75
C ILE A 517 15.71 -8.06 -18.86
N VAL A 518 14.88 -7.09 -19.23
CA VAL A 518 14.67 -5.85 -18.47
C VAL A 518 13.25 -5.85 -17.95
N ASP A 519 13.08 -6.12 -16.65
CA ASP A 519 11.80 -5.95 -15.97
C ASP A 519 11.66 -4.47 -15.56
N ALA A 520 11.12 -3.68 -16.47
CA ALA A 520 10.84 -2.26 -16.27
C ALA A 520 9.46 -2.01 -15.64
N PHE A 521 8.68 -3.05 -15.34
CA PHE A 521 7.37 -2.92 -14.70
C PHE A 521 7.53 -2.59 -13.21
N ASP A 522 7.65 -1.33 -12.90
CA ASP A 522 7.94 -0.81 -11.56
C ASP A 522 6.79 -0.04 -10.91
N GLU A 523 5.71 0.23 -11.64
CA GLU A 523 4.58 0.98 -11.12
C GLU A 523 3.60 0.10 -10.34
N VAL A 524 3.04 0.73 -9.27
CA VAL A 524 1.83 0.34 -8.56
C VAL A 524 0.95 1.59 -8.42
N TYR A 525 -0.37 1.45 -8.56
CA TYR A 525 -1.31 2.57 -8.48
C TYR A 525 -2.73 2.10 -8.19
N GLY A 526 -3.57 3.02 -7.66
CA GLY A 526 -4.98 2.77 -7.42
C GLY A 526 -5.84 2.83 -8.70
N PRO A 527 -7.12 2.43 -8.62
CA PRO A 527 -8.06 2.57 -9.72
C PRO A 527 -8.35 4.04 -10.04
N GLU A 528 -8.84 4.30 -11.24
CA GLU A 528 -9.34 5.62 -11.62
C GLU A 528 -10.75 5.85 -11.07
N TRP A 529 -11.02 7.08 -10.66
CA TRP A 529 -12.29 7.49 -10.08
C TRP A 529 -12.95 8.56 -10.93
N PHE A 530 -14.28 8.52 -10.99
CA PHE A 530 -15.06 9.60 -11.56
C PHE A 530 -16.10 10.12 -10.57
N ALA A 531 -16.51 11.38 -10.74
CA ALA A 531 -17.61 12.00 -10.03
C ALA A 531 -18.19 13.12 -10.88
N ASP A 532 -19.50 13.08 -11.09
CA ASP A 532 -20.29 14.14 -11.68
C ASP A 532 -21.45 14.53 -10.72
N SER A 533 -22.37 15.34 -11.15
CA SER A 533 -23.50 15.79 -10.32
C SER A 533 -24.48 14.68 -9.94
N LEU A 534 -24.53 13.59 -10.70
CA LEU A 534 -25.50 12.51 -10.56
C LEU A 534 -24.84 11.20 -10.11
N ARG A 535 -23.61 10.95 -10.55
CA ARG A 535 -22.94 9.65 -10.39
C ARG A 535 -21.52 9.79 -9.89
N ALA A 536 -21.06 8.82 -9.16
CA ALA A 536 -19.68 8.73 -8.72
C ALA A 536 -19.26 7.27 -8.48
N GLY A 537 -17.96 7.00 -8.56
CA GLY A 537 -17.42 5.69 -8.29
C GLY A 537 -16.10 5.41 -8.99
N ILE A 538 -15.74 4.14 -9.03
CA ILE A 538 -14.57 3.65 -9.79
C ILE A 538 -14.93 3.63 -11.27
N VAL A 539 -14.02 4.13 -12.12
CA VAL A 539 -14.22 4.08 -13.59
C VAL A 539 -14.37 2.61 -14.02
N PRO A 540 -15.45 2.26 -14.73
CA PRO A 540 -15.67 0.88 -15.16
C PRO A 540 -14.48 0.31 -15.94
N GLY A 541 -13.98 -0.84 -15.50
CA GLY A 541 -12.81 -1.50 -16.07
C GLY A 541 -11.47 -0.82 -15.73
N SER A 542 -11.42 0.02 -14.71
CA SER A 542 -10.18 0.51 -14.11
C SER A 542 -9.91 -0.23 -12.81
N TYR A 543 -8.73 -0.79 -12.67
CA TYR A 543 -8.31 -1.58 -11.53
C TYR A 543 -7.00 -1.04 -10.96
N ALA A 544 -6.73 -1.34 -9.70
CA ALA A 544 -5.43 -1.10 -9.10
C ALA A 544 -4.37 -2.03 -9.72
N VAL A 545 -3.14 -1.57 -9.78
CA VAL A 545 -1.96 -2.42 -9.92
C VAL A 545 -1.39 -2.64 -8.54
N GLU A 546 -1.65 -3.81 -8.00
CA GLU A 546 -1.25 -4.19 -6.66
C GLU A 546 0.23 -4.60 -6.59
N GLU A 547 0.84 -4.47 -5.42
CA GLU A 547 2.14 -5.07 -5.12
C GLU A 547 1.93 -6.57 -4.82
N GLY A 548 2.40 -7.45 -5.69
CA GLY A 548 2.21 -8.89 -5.60
C GLY A 548 0.76 -9.29 -5.90
N TYR A 549 -0.12 -9.25 -4.90
CA TYR A 549 -1.54 -9.58 -5.03
C TYR A 549 -2.38 -8.83 -3.98
N THR A 550 -3.70 -8.81 -4.20
CA THR A 550 -4.68 -8.37 -3.20
C THR A 550 -5.78 -9.40 -3.01
N VAL A 551 -6.37 -9.42 -1.80
CA VAL A 551 -7.58 -10.17 -1.47
C VAL A 551 -8.78 -9.25 -1.24
N ALA A 552 -8.58 -7.95 -1.36
CA ALA A 552 -9.59 -6.94 -1.07
C ALA A 552 -10.59 -6.72 -2.21
N TYR A 553 -10.26 -7.07 -3.45
CA TYR A 553 -11.17 -6.94 -4.58
C TYR A 553 -12.23 -8.05 -4.54
N ILE A 554 -13.52 -7.68 -4.55
CA ILE A 554 -14.65 -8.62 -4.47
C ILE A 554 -15.49 -8.69 -5.74
N GLY A 555 -15.33 -7.71 -6.63
CA GLY A 555 -16.07 -7.59 -7.89
C GLY A 555 -16.25 -6.13 -8.30
N ASP A 556 -16.75 -5.88 -9.51
CA ASP A 556 -16.92 -4.53 -10.04
C ASP A 556 -18.08 -3.80 -9.37
N GLN A 557 -17.91 -2.50 -9.13
CA GLN A 557 -19.00 -1.60 -8.74
C GLN A 557 -20.04 -1.54 -9.87
N TRP A 558 -21.32 -1.56 -9.52
CA TRP A 558 -22.42 -1.54 -10.46
C TRP A 558 -23.46 -0.45 -10.19
N ASP A 559 -23.55 0.10 -8.96
CA ASP A 559 -24.38 1.26 -8.66
C ASP A 559 -23.51 2.51 -8.51
N PHE A 560 -23.75 3.49 -9.38
CA PHE A 560 -23.05 4.75 -9.44
C PHE A 560 -23.95 5.96 -9.11
N ASP A 561 -25.25 5.73 -8.85
CA ASP A 561 -26.22 6.79 -8.58
C ASP A 561 -26.06 7.31 -7.15
N ARG A 562 -25.74 8.59 -7.01
CA ARG A 562 -25.60 9.24 -5.70
C ARG A 562 -26.91 9.33 -4.90
N GLN A 563 -28.05 9.16 -5.55
CA GLN A 563 -29.38 9.18 -4.91
C GLN A 563 -29.81 7.78 -4.47
N SER A 564 -29.16 6.74 -4.93
CA SER A 564 -29.40 5.40 -4.42
C SER A 564 -29.16 5.35 -2.93
N PRO A 565 -30.06 4.80 -2.14
CA PRO A 565 -29.87 4.70 -0.69
C PRO A 565 -28.69 3.76 -0.41
N TRP A 566 -27.75 4.26 0.40
CA TRP A 566 -26.80 3.34 1.03
C TRP A 566 -27.53 2.48 2.07
N ARG A 567 -27.25 1.17 2.07
CA ARG A 567 -27.83 0.25 3.04
C ARG A 567 -26.72 -0.50 3.77
N ASP A 568 -26.90 -0.67 5.04
CA ASP A 568 -25.95 -1.38 5.93
C ASP A 568 -26.15 -2.91 5.89
N ASP A 569 -26.97 -3.36 4.99
CA ASP A 569 -27.24 -4.77 4.71
C ASP A 569 -26.71 -5.16 3.31
N ASP A 570 -26.86 -6.42 2.93
CA ASP A 570 -26.39 -6.95 1.65
C ASP A 570 -27.22 -6.47 0.44
N ASN A 571 -28.10 -5.49 0.62
CA ASN A 571 -28.95 -4.96 -0.44
C ASN A 571 -28.25 -3.88 -1.26
N CYS A 572 -28.79 -3.69 -2.46
CA CYS A 572 -28.31 -2.71 -3.43
C CYS A 572 -28.33 -1.28 -2.88
N GLY A 573 -27.25 -0.54 -3.17
CA GLY A 573 -27.12 0.85 -2.82
C GLY A 573 -25.98 1.50 -3.56
N TRP A 574 -25.84 2.82 -3.42
CA TRP A 574 -24.76 3.59 -4.03
C TRP A 574 -23.38 3.02 -3.67
N GLY A 575 -22.56 2.78 -4.67
CA GLY A 575 -21.23 2.23 -4.52
C GLY A 575 -21.16 0.71 -4.35
N MET A 576 -22.29 0.01 -4.36
CA MET A 576 -22.31 -1.46 -4.25
C MET A 576 -21.64 -2.13 -5.44
N CYS A 577 -21.06 -3.28 -5.18
CA CYS A 577 -20.30 -4.06 -6.15
C CYS A 577 -20.74 -5.52 -6.20
N TYR A 578 -20.38 -6.19 -7.30
CA TYR A 578 -20.55 -7.63 -7.44
C TYR A 578 -19.67 -8.37 -6.40
N ARG A 579 -19.95 -9.66 -6.18
CA ARG A 579 -19.25 -10.50 -5.21
C ARG A 579 -18.63 -11.75 -5.83
N ASP A 580 -18.45 -11.72 -7.13
CA ASP A 580 -17.96 -12.85 -7.92
C ASP A 580 -16.46 -13.15 -7.70
N HIS A 581 -15.72 -12.26 -7.05
CA HIS A 581 -14.32 -12.44 -6.66
C HIS A 581 -14.07 -12.58 -5.15
N GLN A 582 -15.11 -12.58 -4.32
CA GLN A 582 -14.92 -12.74 -2.88
C GLN A 582 -14.24 -14.08 -2.54
N GLY A 583 -13.27 -14.06 -1.63
CA GLY A 583 -12.54 -15.27 -1.24
C GLY A 583 -11.44 -15.68 -2.21
N THR A 584 -11.17 -14.89 -3.26
CA THR A 584 -10.05 -15.12 -4.18
C THR A 584 -9.00 -14.01 -4.07
N ARG A 585 -7.82 -14.26 -4.61
CA ARG A 585 -6.80 -13.21 -4.76
C ARG A 585 -6.82 -12.67 -6.19
N THR A 586 -6.49 -11.42 -6.35
CA THR A 586 -6.23 -10.78 -7.64
C THR A 586 -4.74 -10.55 -7.80
N ILE A 587 -4.15 -11.08 -8.87
CA ILE A 587 -2.71 -10.95 -9.13
C ILE A 587 -2.40 -9.55 -9.67
N GLY A 588 -1.39 -8.92 -9.08
CA GLY A 588 -0.83 -7.63 -9.48
C GLY A 588 0.59 -7.75 -10.02
N ASN A 589 1.46 -6.81 -9.63
CA ASN A 589 2.87 -6.85 -9.99
C ASN A 589 3.64 -7.75 -9.03
N THR A 590 3.97 -8.97 -9.46
CA THR A 590 4.65 -9.99 -8.63
C THR A 590 6.15 -9.76 -8.47
N ARG A 591 6.72 -8.78 -9.18
CA ARG A 591 8.16 -8.41 -9.10
C ARG A 591 9.14 -9.54 -9.45
N ASP A 592 8.71 -10.55 -10.18
CA ASP A 592 9.55 -11.68 -10.58
C ASP A 592 9.44 -12.03 -12.08
N TYR A 593 8.93 -11.09 -12.88
CA TYR A 593 8.74 -11.34 -14.33
C TYR A 593 10.04 -11.65 -15.07
N ALA A 594 11.16 -11.04 -14.64
CA ALA A 594 12.48 -11.39 -15.18
C ALA A 594 12.83 -12.87 -14.95
N ALA A 595 12.44 -13.44 -13.80
CA ALA A 595 12.67 -14.86 -13.52
C ALA A 595 11.67 -15.77 -14.26
N GLN A 596 10.44 -15.30 -14.48
CA GLN A 596 9.42 -16.01 -15.26
C GLN A 596 9.83 -16.11 -16.74
N HIS A 597 10.17 -14.99 -17.41
CA HIS A 597 10.67 -14.97 -18.77
C HIS A 597 11.99 -15.75 -18.89
N GLY A 598 12.91 -15.56 -17.94
CA GLY A 598 14.18 -16.27 -17.89
C GLY A 598 14.04 -17.80 -17.88
N LYS A 599 12.93 -18.36 -17.33
CA LYS A 599 12.67 -19.79 -17.41
C LYS A 599 12.46 -20.25 -18.85
N VAL A 600 11.83 -19.44 -19.70
CA VAL A 600 11.65 -19.78 -21.13
C VAL A 600 12.97 -19.74 -21.88
N PHE A 601 13.83 -18.74 -21.61
CA PHE A 601 15.18 -18.66 -22.18
C PHE A 601 16.05 -19.87 -21.75
N ALA A 602 16.06 -20.21 -20.46
CA ALA A 602 16.82 -21.35 -19.95
C ALA A 602 16.37 -22.70 -20.56
N ASN A 603 15.06 -22.88 -20.75
CA ASN A 603 14.48 -24.07 -21.35
C ASN A 603 14.92 -24.24 -22.85
N ASN A 604 15.32 -23.13 -23.49
CA ASN A 604 15.87 -23.12 -24.82
C ASN A 604 17.41 -23.14 -24.87
N ASP A 605 18.04 -23.30 -23.70
CA ASP A 605 19.49 -23.25 -23.54
C ASP A 605 20.11 -21.94 -24.06
N ILE A 606 19.41 -20.80 -23.89
CA ILE A 606 19.86 -19.45 -24.26
C ILE A 606 20.39 -18.74 -23.01
N SER A 607 21.65 -18.32 -23.04
CA SER A 607 22.24 -17.52 -21.97
C SER A 607 21.52 -16.18 -21.84
N TYR A 608 21.22 -15.79 -20.60
CA TYR A 608 20.66 -14.48 -20.30
C TYR A 608 21.11 -13.94 -18.95
N ILE A 609 21.03 -12.64 -18.83
CA ILE A 609 21.08 -11.90 -17.56
C ILE A 609 19.86 -11.00 -17.46
N SER A 610 19.55 -10.52 -16.26
CA SER A 610 18.39 -9.65 -16.08
C SER A 610 18.66 -8.47 -15.15
N ARG A 611 17.79 -7.48 -15.26
CA ARG A 611 17.72 -6.33 -14.37
C ARG A 611 16.30 -5.87 -14.14
N THR A 612 16.11 -5.13 -13.05
CA THR A 612 14.84 -4.50 -12.70
C THR A 612 14.96 -2.99 -12.78
N GLY A 613 13.82 -2.31 -13.02
CA GLY A 613 13.78 -0.87 -13.20
C GLY A 613 14.01 -0.41 -14.64
N ARG A 614 13.98 0.90 -14.85
CA ARG A 614 13.94 1.53 -16.20
C ARG A 614 15.31 1.88 -16.78
N ARG A 615 16.37 1.60 -16.05
CA ARG A 615 17.74 1.95 -16.44
C ARG A 615 18.37 0.82 -17.24
N LEU A 616 18.82 1.15 -18.47
CA LEU A 616 19.56 0.24 -19.33
C LEU A 616 21.06 0.28 -19.05
N PRO A 617 21.81 -0.79 -19.40
CA PRO A 617 23.26 -0.73 -19.46
C PRO A 617 23.75 0.32 -20.47
N PRO A 618 24.91 0.92 -20.25
CA PRO A 618 25.44 1.94 -21.19
C PRO A 618 25.82 1.38 -22.56
N ASP A 619 26.18 0.10 -22.65
CA ASP A 619 26.48 -0.60 -23.90
C ASP A 619 25.50 -1.75 -24.13
N LEU A 620 24.63 -1.61 -25.12
CA LEU A 620 23.66 -2.63 -25.52
C LEU A 620 24.20 -3.61 -26.54
N SER A 621 25.32 -3.30 -27.21
CA SER A 621 25.91 -4.17 -28.25
C SER A 621 26.42 -5.52 -27.73
N ALA A 622 26.61 -5.64 -26.41
CA ALA A 622 27.01 -6.86 -25.74
C ALA A 622 25.91 -7.96 -25.75
N TYR A 623 24.67 -7.60 -26.06
CA TYR A 623 23.52 -8.51 -25.93
C TYR A 623 23.02 -8.97 -27.30
N SER A 624 22.69 -10.28 -27.39
CA SER A 624 22.10 -10.87 -28.60
C SER A 624 20.66 -10.41 -28.84
N MET A 625 19.89 -10.24 -27.78
CA MET A 625 18.55 -9.64 -27.80
C MET A 625 18.24 -8.96 -26.47
N ILE A 626 17.28 -8.03 -26.51
CA ILE A 626 16.68 -7.37 -25.34
C ILE A 626 15.20 -7.75 -25.27
N ASP A 627 14.79 -8.26 -24.12
CA ASP A 627 13.40 -8.51 -23.74
C ASP A 627 12.97 -7.46 -22.71
N LEU A 628 12.18 -6.48 -23.14
CA LEU A 628 11.75 -5.34 -22.35
C LEU A 628 10.30 -5.52 -21.89
N ILE A 629 10.12 -5.78 -20.60
CA ILE A 629 8.84 -5.96 -19.95
C ILE A 629 8.40 -4.63 -19.36
N THR A 630 7.37 -4.00 -19.91
CA THR A 630 6.81 -2.75 -19.38
C THR A 630 5.51 -2.97 -18.59
N GLY A 631 4.93 -4.17 -18.68
CA GLY A 631 3.75 -4.59 -17.93
C GLY A 631 2.58 -3.62 -18.10
N LYS A 632 2.15 -3.02 -17.01
CA LYS A 632 1.05 -2.04 -16.96
C LYS A 632 1.53 -0.64 -16.57
N ASN A 633 2.78 -0.28 -16.84
CA ASN A 633 3.27 1.07 -16.57
C ASN A 633 2.50 2.11 -17.38
N ARG A 634 1.98 3.14 -16.70
CA ARG A 634 1.31 4.30 -17.32
C ARG A 634 2.29 5.39 -17.72
N GLN A 635 3.44 5.47 -17.05
CA GLN A 635 4.48 6.44 -17.36
C GLN A 635 5.42 5.85 -18.42
N PRO A 636 5.65 6.54 -19.54
CA PRO A 636 6.56 6.07 -20.59
C PRO A 636 8.01 6.00 -20.08
N LEU A 637 8.83 5.26 -20.80
CA LEU A 637 10.29 5.33 -20.63
C LEU A 637 10.81 6.68 -21.12
N ALA A 638 11.98 7.09 -20.59
CA ALA A 638 12.62 8.31 -21.05
C ALA A 638 12.98 8.23 -22.55
N ASP A 639 12.84 9.35 -23.26
CA ASP A 639 13.15 9.44 -24.70
C ASP A 639 14.59 9.01 -25.01
N THR A 640 15.53 9.27 -24.11
CA THR A 640 16.92 8.81 -24.23
C THR A 640 17.04 7.29 -24.18
N THR A 641 16.22 6.63 -23.37
CA THR A 641 16.15 5.15 -23.31
C THR A 641 15.57 4.59 -24.61
N ILE A 642 14.49 5.18 -25.11
CA ILE A 642 13.89 4.79 -26.40
C ILE A 642 14.88 4.98 -27.54
N ALA A 643 15.59 6.10 -27.59
CA ALA A 643 16.61 6.36 -28.60
C ALA A 643 17.78 5.34 -28.54
N ALA A 644 18.24 4.96 -27.35
CA ALA A 644 19.28 3.95 -27.17
C ALA A 644 18.84 2.58 -27.71
N LEU A 645 17.59 2.16 -27.44
CA LEU A 645 17.00 0.95 -27.99
C LEU A 645 16.87 1.00 -29.52
N GLY A 646 16.46 2.14 -30.05
CA GLY A 646 16.41 2.35 -31.51
C GLY A 646 17.80 2.18 -32.16
N ASN A 647 18.81 2.83 -31.63
CA ASN A 647 20.20 2.71 -32.12
C ASN A 647 20.71 1.25 -32.05
N TYR A 648 20.36 0.52 -30.99
CA TYR A 648 20.68 -0.89 -30.83
C TYR A 648 20.06 -1.74 -31.94
N VAL A 649 18.76 -1.52 -32.25
CA VAL A 649 18.06 -2.24 -33.33
C VAL A 649 18.64 -1.88 -34.71
N GLU A 650 18.90 -0.61 -34.98
CA GLU A 650 19.50 -0.17 -36.24
C GLU A 650 20.93 -0.73 -36.44
N ALA A 651 21.64 -1.01 -35.34
CA ALA A 651 22.95 -1.71 -35.36
C ALA A 651 22.85 -3.22 -35.51
N GLY A 652 21.66 -3.82 -35.66
CA GLY A 652 21.47 -5.26 -35.87
C GLY A 652 21.02 -6.03 -34.63
N GLY A 653 20.80 -5.37 -33.52
CA GLY A 653 20.29 -5.97 -32.28
C GLY A 653 18.80 -6.35 -32.35
N HIS A 654 18.37 -7.31 -31.55
CA HIS A 654 16.99 -7.80 -31.54
C HIS A 654 16.25 -7.28 -30.29
N LEU A 655 15.01 -6.80 -30.46
CA LEU A 655 14.22 -6.19 -29.39
C LEU A 655 12.80 -6.76 -29.33
N LEU A 656 12.43 -7.25 -28.15
CA LEU A 656 11.04 -7.50 -27.77
C LEU A 656 10.59 -6.44 -26.80
N VAL A 657 9.42 -5.85 -27.02
CA VAL A 657 8.73 -4.96 -26.08
C VAL A 657 7.33 -5.48 -25.84
N SER A 658 6.91 -5.64 -24.59
CA SER A 658 5.54 -6.03 -24.24
C SER A 658 4.98 -5.18 -23.09
N GLY A 659 3.73 -4.76 -23.24
CA GLY A 659 3.01 -4.03 -22.19
C GLY A 659 1.79 -3.29 -22.66
N SER A 660 0.96 -2.87 -21.71
CA SER A 660 -0.15 -1.94 -21.91
C SER A 660 0.34 -0.49 -21.82
N TYR A 661 -0.47 0.46 -22.30
CA TYR A 661 -0.18 1.90 -22.22
C TYR A 661 1.10 2.35 -22.96
N LEU A 662 1.51 1.60 -24.00
CA LEU A 662 2.67 1.98 -24.82
C LEU A 662 2.43 3.26 -25.63
N GLY A 663 1.17 3.52 -26.01
CA GLY A 663 0.81 4.65 -26.85
C GLY A 663 1.59 4.65 -28.16
N ASN A 664 2.28 5.74 -28.46
CA ASN A 664 3.20 5.88 -29.57
C ASN A 664 4.69 5.94 -29.13
N SER A 665 5.00 5.61 -27.88
CA SER A 665 6.36 5.75 -27.34
C SER A 665 7.41 4.98 -28.14
N PHE A 666 7.09 3.77 -28.57
CA PHE A 666 7.99 2.92 -29.38
C PHE A 666 7.75 3.03 -30.91
N ALA A 667 6.87 3.95 -31.36
CA ALA A 667 6.61 4.14 -32.77
C ALA A 667 7.86 4.46 -33.60
N PRO A 668 8.86 5.21 -33.10
CA PRO A 668 10.11 5.44 -33.83
C PRO A 668 10.92 4.17 -34.13
N ILE A 669 10.77 3.12 -33.28
CA ILE A 669 11.48 1.86 -33.45
C ILE A 669 10.65 0.86 -34.24
N GLY A 670 9.35 0.73 -33.92
CA GLY A 670 8.47 -0.28 -34.46
C GLY A 670 7.68 0.16 -35.68
N HIS A 671 7.79 1.41 -36.12
CA HIS A 671 7.06 1.99 -37.26
C HIS A 671 5.55 1.69 -37.23
N TYR A 672 4.92 2.05 -36.09
CA TYR A 672 3.49 1.83 -35.89
C TYR A 672 2.76 3.11 -35.49
N ARG A 673 1.45 3.01 -35.48
CA ARG A 673 0.54 4.01 -34.91
C ARG A 673 -0.49 3.33 -34.00
N LEU A 674 -0.88 4.03 -32.94
CA LEU A 674 -1.96 3.63 -32.04
C LEU A 674 -3.29 3.64 -32.81
N GLN A 675 -4.08 2.56 -32.74
CA GLN A 675 -5.44 2.45 -33.30
C GLN A 675 -6.52 2.57 -32.22
N ALA A 676 -6.30 1.95 -31.07
CA ALA A 676 -7.27 1.89 -29.99
C ALA A 676 -6.57 1.73 -28.64
N SER A 677 -7.15 2.34 -27.59
CA SER A 677 -6.71 2.22 -26.18
C SER A 677 -7.60 1.22 -25.50
N ARG A 678 -8.01 0.27 -25.58
CA ARG A 678 -8.87 -0.82 -25.07
C ARG A 678 -9.37 -1.64 -26.25
N ALA A 679 -8.45 -2.35 -26.84
CA ALA A 679 -8.60 -2.96 -28.14
C ALA A 679 -9.32 -4.31 -28.14
N THR A 680 -9.68 -4.83 -26.99
CA THR A 680 -10.48 -6.06 -26.87
C THR A 680 -11.24 -6.13 -25.54
N ARG A 681 -12.37 -6.83 -25.59
CA ARG A 681 -13.12 -7.24 -24.38
C ARG A 681 -13.14 -8.75 -24.20
N SER A 682 -13.05 -9.49 -25.30
CA SER A 682 -13.03 -10.96 -25.29
C SER A 682 -11.68 -11.54 -24.91
N GLY A 683 -10.58 -10.77 -25.09
CA GLY A 683 -9.24 -11.24 -24.87
C GLY A 683 -8.73 -12.26 -25.90
N ILE A 684 -9.49 -12.55 -26.96
CA ILE A 684 -9.10 -13.56 -27.96
C ILE A 684 -8.13 -12.94 -28.96
N ILE A 685 -6.90 -13.48 -28.98
CA ILE A 685 -5.83 -13.09 -29.90
C ILE A 685 -5.71 -14.08 -31.03
N ARG A 686 -5.75 -13.62 -32.27
CA ARG A 686 -5.44 -14.38 -33.49
C ARG A 686 -4.00 -14.05 -33.92
N TRP A 687 -3.07 -14.89 -33.52
CA TRP A 687 -1.63 -14.75 -33.78
C TRP A 687 -1.26 -15.20 -35.18
N HIS A 688 -0.30 -14.52 -35.81
CA HIS A 688 0.32 -14.90 -37.06
C HIS A 688 1.80 -15.05 -36.83
N SER A 689 2.41 -16.18 -37.23
CA SER A 689 3.87 -16.29 -37.19
C SER A 689 4.49 -15.40 -38.29
N THR A 690 5.68 -14.86 -38.04
CA THR A 690 6.38 -14.00 -39.01
C THR A 690 6.81 -14.70 -40.26
N ASP A 691 6.92 -16.04 -40.24
CA ASP A 691 7.31 -16.86 -41.42
C ASP A 691 6.27 -16.85 -42.54
N THR A 692 5.04 -16.44 -42.25
CA THR A 692 3.93 -16.36 -43.21
C THR A 692 3.56 -14.91 -43.61
N LEU A 693 4.35 -13.92 -43.15
CA LEU A 693 4.05 -12.50 -43.36
C LEU A 693 4.53 -12.05 -44.73
N HIS A 694 3.64 -12.09 -45.71
CA HIS A 694 3.85 -11.33 -46.93
C HIS A 694 3.71 -9.82 -46.60
N ARG A 695 4.63 -9.00 -47.13
CA ARG A 695 4.56 -7.54 -47.03
C ARG A 695 3.24 -7.06 -47.60
N HIS A 696 2.37 -6.55 -46.76
CA HIS A 696 1.15 -5.91 -47.21
C HIS A 696 1.40 -4.43 -47.48
N ASN A 697 1.02 -3.95 -48.67
CA ASN A 697 1.02 -2.54 -49.01
C ASN A 697 0.11 -1.78 -48.01
N ALA A 698 0.62 -0.72 -47.40
CA ALA A 698 -0.08 0.11 -46.44
C ALA A 698 -1.36 0.84 -46.97
N SER A 699 -1.69 0.66 -48.25
CA SER A 699 -2.80 1.34 -48.91
C SER A 699 -4.14 0.60 -48.99
N THR A 700 -4.23 -0.63 -48.52
CA THR A 700 -5.48 -1.38 -48.55
C THR A 700 -5.85 -1.92 -47.18
N ASP A 701 -6.90 -1.40 -46.60
CA ASP A 701 -7.55 -1.84 -45.35
C ASP A 701 -8.23 -3.21 -45.46
N THR A 702 -8.01 -3.95 -46.55
CA THR A 702 -8.56 -5.29 -46.74
C THR A 702 -7.74 -6.32 -45.98
N LEU A 703 -8.32 -6.82 -44.90
CA LEU A 703 -7.78 -7.95 -44.11
C LEU A 703 -7.66 -9.19 -45.01
N PRO A 704 -6.48 -9.87 -44.97
CA PRO A 704 -6.36 -11.16 -45.69
C PRO A 704 -7.38 -12.17 -45.16
N PRO A 705 -7.87 -13.09 -46.01
CA PRO A 705 -8.80 -14.12 -45.56
C PRO A 705 -8.15 -14.99 -44.46
N LEU A 706 -8.96 -15.41 -43.50
CA LEU A 706 -8.53 -16.26 -42.38
C LEU A 706 -8.07 -17.64 -42.88
N THR A 707 -6.76 -17.85 -42.94
CA THR A 707 -6.20 -19.16 -43.31
C THR A 707 -6.08 -20.09 -42.10
N PRO A 708 -6.11 -21.44 -42.25
CA PRO A 708 -6.19 -22.43 -41.17
C PRO A 708 -4.99 -22.54 -40.22
N GLN A 709 -3.88 -21.86 -40.45
CA GLN A 709 -2.62 -21.94 -39.66
C GLN A 709 -2.47 -20.89 -38.56
N ARG A 710 -3.56 -20.23 -38.16
CA ARG A 710 -3.53 -19.18 -37.14
C ARG A 710 -3.65 -19.77 -35.74
N GLN A 711 -2.69 -19.50 -34.88
CA GLN A 711 -2.76 -19.88 -33.48
C GLN A 711 -3.62 -18.89 -32.71
N THR A 712 -4.43 -19.39 -31.79
CA THR A 712 -5.26 -18.58 -30.88
C THR A 712 -4.62 -18.57 -29.51
N PHE A 713 -4.54 -17.37 -28.90
CA PHE A 713 -4.14 -17.19 -27.53
C PHE A 713 -5.24 -16.44 -26.76
N HIS A 714 -5.23 -16.57 -25.44
CA HIS A 714 -6.24 -15.99 -24.56
C HIS A 714 -5.59 -14.99 -23.61
N LEU A 715 -5.92 -13.71 -23.79
CA LEU A 715 -5.47 -12.63 -22.92
C LEU A 715 -6.46 -12.46 -21.78
N GLU A 716 -5.96 -12.49 -20.55
CA GLU A 716 -6.77 -12.12 -19.39
C GLU A 716 -7.00 -10.60 -19.38
N THR A 717 -8.27 -10.20 -19.45
CA THR A 717 -8.67 -8.77 -19.48
C THR A 717 -9.35 -8.33 -18.20
N ARG A 718 -9.52 -9.23 -17.23
CA ARG A 718 -10.17 -8.98 -15.94
C ARG A 718 -9.34 -9.55 -14.77
N PRO A 719 -9.56 -9.03 -13.57
CA PRO A 719 -8.95 -9.58 -12.35
C PRO A 719 -9.12 -11.10 -12.26
N ASN A 720 -8.08 -11.79 -11.88
CA ASN A 720 -8.07 -13.25 -11.70
C ASN A 720 -6.96 -13.67 -10.73
N ASP A 721 -7.00 -14.92 -10.26
CA ASP A 721 -6.10 -15.49 -9.25
C ASP A 721 -4.89 -16.26 -9.82
N ARG A 722 -4.71 -16.26 -11.13
CA ARG A 722 -3.71 -17.09 -11.83
C ARG A 722 -2.50 -16.27 -12.27
N GLN A 723 -2.74 -15.10 -12.86
CA GLN A 723 -1.70 -14.32 -13.52
C GLN A 723 -2.08 -12.84 -13.65
N LEU A 724 -1.17 -12.03 -14.14
CA LEU A 724 -1.44 -10.64 -14.51
C LEU A 724 -2.61 -10.58 -15.50
N PHE A 725 -3.34 -9.47 -15.51
CA PHE A 725 -4.39 -9.18 -16.49
C PHE A 725 -4.18 -7.80 -17.11
N ALA A 726 -4.67 -7.62 -18.33
CA ALA A 726 -4.55 -6.38 -19.11
C ALA A 726 -5.93 -5.78 -19.35
N GLU A 727 -6.40 -4.92 -18.47
CA GLU A 727 -7.71 -4.23 -18.55
C GLU A 727 -7.79 -3.25 -19.73
N ALA A 728 -6.65 -2.79 -20.22
CA ALA A 728 -6.55 -1.80 -21.29
C ALA A 728 -5.46 -2.17 -22.29
N PRO A 729 -5.53 -3.37 -22.93
CA PRO A 729 -4.63 -3.70 -24.03
C PRO A 729 -4.85 -2.73 -25.17
N GLU A 730 -3.78 -2.29 -25.81
CA GLU A 730 -3.86 -1.35 -26.91
C GLU A 730 -3.91 -2.08 -28.27
N GLY A 731 -4.48 -1.39 -29.27
CA GLY A 731 -4.41 -1.81 -30.66
C GLY A 731 -3.43 -0.95 -31.42
N ILE A 732 -2.47 -1.58 -32.10
CA ILE A 732 -1.48 -0.88 -32.92
C ILE A 732 -1.44 -1.46 -34.32
N CYS A 733 -1.14 -0.61 -35.32
CA CYS A 733 -1.01 -1.04 -36.70
C CYS A 733 0.27 -0.47 -37.34
N PRO A 734 0.81 -1.13 -38.37
CA PRO A 734 1.92 -0.58 -39.14
C PRO A 734 1.63 0.86 -39.62
N ALA A 735 2.61 1.73 -39.49
CA ALA A 735 2.55 3.09 -40.01
C ALA A 735 2.99 3.18 -41.48
N ASP A 736 3.86 2.24 -41.88
CA ASP A 736 4.43 2.17 -43.24
C ASP A 736 4.69 0.69 -43.66
N ILE A 737 5.36 0.51 -44.79
CA ILE A 737 5.66 -0.80 -45.37
C ILE A 737 6.82 -1.53 -44.68
N GLU A 738 7.57 -0.90 -43.82
CA GLU A 738 8.69 -1.50 -43.08
C GLU A 738 8.23 -2.35 -41.92
N ALA A 739 7.02 -2.08 -41.41
CA ALA A 739 6.43 -2.83 -40.29
C ALA A 739 5.35 -3.79 -40.77
N THR A 740 5.23 -4.91 -40.08
CA THR A 740 4.26 -5.97 -40.36
C THR A 740 3.40 -6.24 -39.13
N ARG A 741 2.11 -6.46 -39.33
CA ARG A 741 1.17 -6.79 -38.26
C ARG A 741 1.34 -8.25 -37.83
N LEU A 742 1.44 -8.46 -36.51
CA LEU A 742 1.62 -9.79 -35.91
C LEU A 742 0.32 -10.57 -35.69
N GLY A 743 -0.82 -9.91 -35.70
CA GLY A 743 -2.12 -10.55 -35.46
C GLY A 743 -3.21 -9.53 -35.15
N LEU A 744 -4.36 -10.03 -34.69
CA LEU A 744 -5.55 -9.24 -34.42
C LEU A 744 -6.22 -9.68 -33.10
N TYR A 745 -6.85 -8.74 -32.41
CA TYR A 745 -7.93 -9.06 -31.47
C TYR A 745 -9.17 -9.46 -32.27
N GLU A 746 -9.78 -10.58 -31.89
CA GLU A 746 -10.87 -11.17 -32.68
C GLU A 746 -12.12 -10.30 -32.75
N ASP A 747 -12.53 -9.74 -31.60
CA ASP A 747 -13.76 -8.96 -31.45
C ASP A 747 -13.65 -7.57 -32.10
N MET A 748 -12.57 -6.86 -31.89
CA MET A 748 -12.39 -5.49 -32.41
C MET A 748 -11.66 -5.43 -33.76
N ARG A 749 -11.03 -6.50 -34.17
CA ARG A 749 -10.25 -6.64 -35.42
C ARG A 749 -9.11 -5.61 -35.56
N VAL A 750 -8.59 -5.12 -34.45
CA VAL A 750 -7.41 -4.23 -34.42
C VAL A 750 -6.13 -5.01 -34.17
N GLY A 751 -4.98 -4.48 -34.60
CA GLY A 751 -3.68 -5.15 -34.47
C GLY A 751 -3.23 -5.30 -33.03
N ILE A 752 -2.68 -6.48 -32.71
CA ILE A 752 -2.14 -6.79 -31.36
C ILE A 752 -0.69 -6.35 -31.21
N GLY A 753 0.03 -6.15 -32.29
CA GLY A 753 1.46 -5.85 -32.29
C GLY A 753 2.02 -5.73 -33.70
N VAL A 754 3.27 -5.33 -33.76
CA VAL A 754 4.02 -5.17 -35.03
C VAL A 754 5.39 -5.84 -34.92
N ALA A 755 5.88 -6.30 -36.09
CA ALA A 755 7.28 -6.71 -36.29
C ALA A 755 7.93 -5.82 -37.35
N ARG A 756 9.20 -5.49 -37.16
CA ARG A 756 10.04 -4.75 -38.11
C ARG A 756 11.43 -5.35 -38.15
N GLU A 757 12.08 -5.29 -39.34
CA GLU A 757 13.48 -5.63 -39.50
C GLU A 757 14.25 -4.40 -39.99
N SER A 758 15.36 -4.05 -39.35
CA SER A 758 16.23 -2.94 -39.76
C SER A 758 17.11 -3.32 -40.92
N ALA A 759 17.75 -2.36 -41.55
CA ALA A 759 18.64 -2.59 -42.71
C ALA A 759 19.85 -3.51 -42.40
N LEU A 760 20.28 -3.55 -41.15
CA LEU A 760 21.36 -4.41 -40.65
C LEU A 760 20.86 -5.74 -40.03
N GLY A 761 19.59 -6.08 -40.23
CA GLY A 761 19.00 -7.33 -39.78
C GLY A 761 18.51 -7.34 -38.30
N GLY A 762 18.55 -6.21 -37.63
CA GLY A 762 17.98 -6.08 -36.29
C GLY A 762 16.44 -6.22 -36.34
N LYS A 763 15.91 -7.14 -35.54
CA LYS A 763 14.47 -7.43 -35.53
C LYS A 763 13.81 -6.81 -34.30
N THR A 764 12.66 -6.20 -34.49
CA THR A 764 11.84 -5.63 -33.39
C THR A 764 10.49 -6.30 -33.38
N ILE A 765 10.02 -6.70 -32.21
CA ILE A 765 8.66 -7.14 -31.95
C ILE A 765 8.09 -6.24 -30.84
N ILE A 766 6.97 -5.59 -31.09
CA ILE A 766 6.24 -4.76 -30.11
C ILE A 766 4.83 -5.31 -29.97
N LEU A 767 4.50 -5.73 -28.76
CA LEU A 767 3.18 -6.21 -28.35
C LEU A 767 2.51 -5.16 -27.47
N ALA A 768 1.31 -4.73 -27.85
CA ALA A 768 0.55 -3.70 -27.15
C ALA A 768 -0.28 -4.28 -25.97
N PHE A 769 0.24 -5.31 -25.33
CA PHE A 769 -0.27 -5.97 -24.12
C PHE A 769 0.88 -6.65 -23.38
N PRO A 770 0.77 -6.86 -22.05
CA PRO A 770 1.74 -7.67 -21.31
C PRO A 770 1.65 -9.13 -21.73
N ILE A 771 2.77 -9.75 -22.09
CA ILE A 771 2.81 -11.19 -22.43
C ILE A 771 2.31 -12.03 -21.25
N GLU A 772 2.64 -11.65 -20.04
CA GLU A 772 2.31 -12.31 -18.77
C GLU A 772 0.81 -12.34 -18.49
N ALA A 773 0.02 -11.56 -19.22
CA ALA A 773 -1.44 -11.59 -19.17
C ALA A 773 -2.07 -12.62 -20.14
N VAL A 774 -1.28 -13.31 -20.98
CA VAL A 774 -1.75 -14.36 -21.88
C VAL A 774 -1.76 -15.70 -21.14
N GLN A 775 -2.83 -16.48 -21.22
CA GLN A 775 -2.92 -17.77 -20.53
C GLN A 775 -1.79 -18.73 -20.96
N GLU A 776 -1.46 -18.73 -22.26
CA GLU A 776 -0.41 -19.55 -22.87
C GLU A 776 0.90 -18.76 -23.07
N TRP A 777 1.17 -17.79 -22.21
CA TRP A 777 2.27 -16.82 -22.39
C TRP A 777 3.65 -17.45 -22.63
N GLN A 778 3.95 -18.59 -22.02
CA GLN A 778 5.23 -19.29 -22.22
C GLN A 778 5.37 -19.77 -23.66
N SER A 779 4.29 -20.30 -24.25
CA SER A 779 4.26 -20.73 -25.65
C SER A 779 4.39 -19.55 -26.62
N LEU A 780 3.74 -18.44 -26.30
CA LEU A 780 3.84 -17.21 -27.10
C LEU A 780 5.26 -16.65 -27.06
N LEU A 781 5.86 -16.50 -25.85
CA LEU A 781 7.23 -16.02 -25.70
C LEU A 781 8.23 -16.92 -26.40
N GLN A 782 8.05 -18.25 -26.30
CA GLN A 782 8.89 -19.23 -27.03
C GLN A 782 8.88 -18.99 -28.54
N GLN A 783 7.69 -18.76 -29.12
CA GLN A 783 7.58 -18.49 -30.55
C GLN A 783 8.25 -17.18 -30.94
N ILE A 784 8.13 -16.16 -30.10
CA ILE A 784 8.79 -14.87 -30.31
C ILE A 784 10.31 -15.00 -30.24
N ILE A 785 10.84 -15.72 -29.25
CA ILE A 785 12.29 -15.98 -29.14
C ILE A 785 12.80 -16.67 -30.39
N ASN A 786 12.13 -17.71 -30.86
CA ASN A 786 12.52 -18.44 -32.08
C ASN A 786 12.54 -17.56 -33.34
N GLN A 787 11.72 -16.50 -33.41
CA GLN A 787 11.72 -15.55 -34.52
C GLN A 787 12.83 -14.51 -34.41
N LEU A 788 13.19 -14.09 -33.20
CA LEU A 788 14.23 -13.10 -32.95
C LEU A 788 15.63 -13.71 -32.97
N THR A 789 15.78 -14.97 -32.57
CA THR A 789 17.06 -15.73 -32.59
C THR A 789 16.95 -16.84 -33.60
N PRO A 790 17.25 -16.61 -34.90
CA PRO A 790 17.24 -17.68 -35.89
C PRO A 790 18.21 -18.77 -35.49
N TYR A 791 17.76 -20.03 -35.62
CA TYR A 791 18.56 -21.19 -35.36
C TYR A 791 19.88 -21.13 -36.16
N ASN A 792 21.02 -21.18 -35.45
CA ASN A 792 22.31 -21.62 -36.05
C ASN A 792 22.37 -23.13 -36.10
#